data_ebbb0e82df998cc2906476f4b6781e99
#
_entry.id   ebbb0e82df998cc2906476f4b6781e99
#
_cell.length_a   1.000
_cell.length_b   1.000
_cell.length_c   1.000
_cell.angle_alpha   90.00
_cell.angle_beta   90.00
_cell.angle_gamma   90.00
#
_symmetry.space_group_name_H-M   'P 1'
#
loop_
_entity.id
_entity.type
_entity.pdbx_description
1 polymer ?
#
loop_
_entity_poly.entity_id
_entity_poly.type
_entity_poly.pdbx_seq_one_letter_code
_entity_poly.pdbx_strand_id
1 'polypeptide(L)'
;MDLVCITDHNRIEGALLLKEKHPSKVITGVESTAYFPEDGCKIHILIYGLNEEQFETINLIRKDIYELRSYLLENELTHSVAHASYQVNGKLEREHLEKLILLFDVFESHNGGRNVLNNLGWKHILDHMDANRIEALYQKHRIEPASDEPWVKGYTGGSDDHAGIFVGSTYTQVQAANQAEFLEAIRAKQGTGFGRHNDFHSLAFTIYKVAYDFSKQQSSKKKENPLLTSVTEALFENRSLDLGNKIKIRTMRGLADIRGDELKKNLAELLNTLNNSRDLGVDGKLDKVYLHISDLADSYFKILLDSIEGDLLELNLIKLIRNFSMSIQGVFLILPFFSSIRHLNSSVGLLANFRKEHQIPEPDRSRRTLWFSDTINDLNGVSVTLKLMGHKAISHQRNLKIVASMHENEITDEIPPNLINLPHMYSFRLPYYESYQIKVPSILRSVKLIAESAPDQIIISTPGPVGLMGLLMARLLNIHCIGIYHTDFHEESKPIVEDDTISNIILSYERWFYSQMDEIRVPTLEYAKILEERNIHAKEVKLLRRGIEADEFEPLQDRKKPLENRLGIKDGFTLIYTGRVSKDKSLDLLCEVYRRLTEIREDINLVVAGNGPYLSEMKEELKDYPRAHFTGALSRDKLPGIYNGGDLFLFPSITDTFGMVILESLACGLPALVSNHGGPKELLRNGGGSVVPDQEPETWLKAILDMMEMVEKDPQAYEKLRAEARASVKENADWDRVLDDLLGKDSVLPEA
;
A
#
# COMPACT_ATOMS: atom_id res chain seq x y z
N MET A 1 13.65 31.28 21.55
CA MET A 1 13.35 32.05 20.32
C MET A 1 13.86 33.46 20.53
N ASP A 2 14.85 33.89 19.75
CA ASP A 2 15.48 35.19 19.94
C ASP A 2 14.71 36.29 19.20
N LEU A 3 14.23 35.97 17.99
CA LEU A 3 13.41 36.83 17.15
C LEU A 3 12.12 36.11 16.73
N VAL A 4 11.04 36.84 16.53
CA VAL A 4 9.76 36.37 16.03
C VAL A 4 9.36 37.18 14.82
N CYS A 5 8.95 36.53 13.75
CA CYS A 5 8.32 37.17 12.61
C CYS A 5 6.92 36.57 12.41
N ILE A 6 5.92 37.40 12.39
CA ILE A 6 4.53 37.02 12.04
C ILE A 6 4.32 37.38 10.58
N THR A 7 3.90 36.38 9.80
CA THR A 7 3.70 36.49 8.36
C THR A 7 2.30 36.02 7.97
N ASP A 8 1.30 36.78 8.42
CA ASP A 8 -0.11 36.52 8.07
C ASP A 8 -0.34 36.67 6.56
N HIS A 9 -1.26 35.86 5.99
CA HIS A 9 -1.59 35.93 4.58
C HIS A 9 -2.16 37.30 4.16
N ASN A 10 -1.40 38.04 3.38
CA ASN A 10 -1.78 39.33 2.79
C ASN A 10 -2.28 40.36 3.85
N ARG A 11 -1.73 40.29 5.05
CA ARG A 11 -2.03 41.18 6.18
C ARG A 11 -0.78 41.48 7.00
N ILE A 12 -0.69 42.67 7.56
CA ILE A 12 0.47 43.10 8.36
C ILE A 12 0.07 43.58 9.76
N GLU A 13 -1.22 43.81 10.03
CA GLU A 13 -1.70 44.48 11.24
C GLU A 13 -1.27 43.72 12.52
N GLY A 14 -1.34 42.37 12.48
CA GLY A 14 -0.90 41.51 13.59
C GLY A 14 0.61 41.66 13.89
N ALA A 15 1.42 41.73 12.86
CA ALA A 15 2.87 41.90 12.96
C ALA A 15 3.21 43.29 13.53
N LEU A 16 2.55 44.34 13.07
CA LEU A 16 2.73 45.71 13.54
C LEU A 16 2.36 45.84 15.02
N LEU A 17 1.20 45.33 15.43
CA LEU A 17 0.74 45.36 16.82
C LEU A 17 1.71 44.65 17.77
N LEU A 18 2.28 43.53 17.32
CA LEU A 18 3.24 42.79 18.12
C LEU A 18 4.61 43.49 18.14
N LYS A 19 5.02 44.10 17.02
CA LYS A 19 6.23 44.92 16.93
C LYS A 19 6.22 46.12 17.84
N GLU A 20 5.07 46.80 17.94
CA GLU A 20 4.87 47.94 18.88
C GLU A 20 5.11 47.50 20.32
N LYS A 21 4.62 46.32 20.71
CA LYS A 21 4.79 45.77 22.06
C LYS A 21 6.20 45.25 22.35
N HIS A 22 6.87 44.73 21.35
CA HIS A 22 8.16 44.05 21.48
C HIS A 22 9.16 44.47 20.36
N PRO A 23 9.58 45.73 20.29
CA PRO A 23 10.32 46.30 19.17
C PRO A 23 11.64 45.57 18.85
N SER A 24 12.37 45.13 19.88
CA SER A 24 13.68 44.45 19.72
C SER A 24 13.57 42.96 19.37
N LYS A 25 12.40 42.35 19.55
CA LYS A 25 12.22 40.91 19.37
C LYS A 25 11.37 40.53 18.15
N VAL A 26 10.58 41.47 17.61
CA VAL A 26 9.63 41.23 16.53
C VAL A 26 10.10 41.86 15.24
N ILE A 27 10.15 41.09 14.17
CA ILE A 27 10.33 41.49 12.78
C ILE A 27 8.94 41.57 12.16
N THR A 28 8.61 42.66 11.49
CA THR A 28 7.37 42.76 10.69
C THR A 28 7.50 41.83 9.48
N GLY A 29 6.44 41.14 9.12
CA GLY A 29 6.44 40.24 7.96
C GLY A 29 5.04 40.09 7.36
N VAL A 30 5.03 39.53 6.18
CA VAL A 30 3.79 39.15 5.47
C VAL A 30 4.05 37.91 4.62
N GLU A 31 3.11 37.00 4.54
CA GLU A 31 3.04 35.98 3.52
C GLU A 31 2.21 36.51 2.35
N SER A 32 2.87 37.01 1.33
CA SER A 32 2.22 37.62 0.17
C SER A 32 1.87 36.56 -0.87
N THR A 33 0.58 36.47 -1.24
CA THR A 33 0.13 35.61 -2.33
C THR A 33 0.44 36.30 -3.67
N ALA A 34 1.47 35.83 -4.38
CA ALA A 34 1.86 36.28 -5.70
C ALA A 34 1.23 35.39 -6.78
N TYR A 35 1.17 35.90 -8.02
CA TYR A 35 0.56 35.21 -9.15
C TYR A 35 1.49 35.22 -10.34
N PHE A 36 1.58 34.09 -11.04
CA PHE A 36 2.07 34.09 -12.41
C PHE A 36 0.96 34.67 -13.31
N PRO A 37 1.21 35.77 -14.03
CA PRO A 37 0.17 36.44 -14.82
C PRO A 37 -0.31 35.61 -16.02
N GLU A 38 0.49 34.65 -16.49
CA GLU A 38 0.20 33.85 -17.67
C GLU A 38 -1.02 32.93 -17.48
N ASP A 39 -1.17 32.39 -16.29
CA ASP A 39 -2.21 31.38 -15.99
C ASP A 39 -2.89 31.56 -14.64
N GLY A 40 -2.40 32.50 -13.81
CA GLY A 40 -2.88 32.77 -12.45
C GLY A 40 -2.48 31.69 -11.45
N CYS A 41 -1.38 30.96 -11.66
CA CYS A 41 -0.79 30.08 -10.66
C CYS A 41 -0.37 30.92 -9.45
N LYS A 42 -0.76 30.46 -8.24
CA LYS A 42 -0.48 31.15 -6.97
C LYS A 42 0.74 30.60 -6.29
N ILE A 43 1.59 31.51 -5.83
CA ILE A 43 2.80 31.21 -5.04
C ILE A 43 2.79 32.11 -3.81
N HIS A 44 3.33 31.65 -2.70
CA HIS A 44 3.51 32.45 -1.51
C HIS A 44 4.96 32.92 -1.36
N ILE A 45 5.12 34.21 -1.11
CA ILE A 45 6.43 34.84 -0.85
C ILE A 45 6.39 35.45 0.56
N LEU A 46 7.27 34.97 1.42
CA LEU A 46 7.52 35.55 2.73
C LEU A 46 8.40 36.80 2.57
N ILE A 47 7.95 37.93 3.07
CA ILE A 47 8.67 39.21 3.02
C ILE A 47 8.86 39.71 4.44
N TYR A 48 10.08 40.05 4.80
CA TYR A 48 10.49 40.36 6.16
C TYR A 48 11.02 41.79 6.29
N GLY A 49 10.78 42.43 7.40
CA GLY A 49 11.33 43.74 7.75
C GLY A 49 10.65 44.94 7.06
N LEU A 50 9.48 44.71 6.42
CA LEU A 50 8.77 45.75 5.69
C LEU A 50 7.99 46.72 6.61
N ASN A 51 7.74 47.92 6.09
CA ASN A 51 6.83 48.90 6.71
C ASN A 51 5.45 48.94 6.02
N GLU A 52 4.51 49.78 6.51
CA GLU A 52 3.15 49.85 5.98
C GLU A 52 3.11 50.34 4.52
N GLU A 53 3.92 51.33 4.13
CA GLU A 53 3.97 51.85 2.76
C GLU A 53 4.45 50.79 1.77
N GLN A 54 5.48 50.04 2.14
CA GLN A 54 5.96 48.93 1.37
C GLN A 54 4.93 47.81 1.25
N PHE A 55 4.21 47.54 2.36
CA PHE A 55 3.13 46.53 2.34
C PHE A 55 2.00 46.92 1.40
N GLU A 56 1.54 48.21 1.42
CA GLU A 56 0.49 48.66 0.50
C GLU A 56 0.95 48.56 -0.96
N THR A 57 2.19 48.92 -1.25
CA THR A 57 2.75 48.76 -2.60
C THR A 57 2.76 47.29 -3.03
N ILE A 58 3.28 46.40 -2.18
CA ILE A 58 3.32 44.95 -2.43
C ILE A 58 1.93 44.42 -2.69
N ASN A 59 0.93 44.85 -1.94
CA ASN A 59 -0.46 44.41 -2.07
C ASN A 59 -1.08 44.77 -3.43
N LEU A 60 -0.63 45.85 -4.04
CA LEU A 60 -1.03 46.24 -5.39
C LEU A 60 -0.36 45.40 -6.48
N ILE A 61 0.97 45.26 -6.40
CA ILE A 61 1.79 44.66 -7.46
C ILE A 61 1.86 43.12 -7.39
N ARG A 62 1.56 42.47 -6.27
CA ARG A 62 1.65 41.01 -6.08
C ARG A 62 0.84 40.17 -7.07
N LYS A 63 -0.04 40.77 -7.85
CA LYS A 63 -0.78 40.10 -8.93
C LYS A 63 0.12 39.71 -10.11
N ASP A 64 1.33 40.24 -10.15
CA ASP A 64 2.37 39.88 -11.11
C ASP A 64 3.66 39.56 -10.33
N ILE A 65 4.08 38.30 -10.35
CA ILE A 65 5.28 37.84 -9.63
C ILE A 65 6.56 38.49 -10.16
N TYR A 66 6.59 38.87 -11.42
CA TYR A 66 7.77 39.51 -12.04
C TYR A 66 7.91 40.96 -11.56
N GLU A 67 6.79 41.69 -11.48
CA GLU A 67 6.74 43.04 -10.92
C GLU A 67 7.08 43.04 -9.42
N LEU A 68 6.50 42.10 -8.69
CA LEU A 68 6.82 41.91 -7.27
C LEU A 68 8.31 41.63 -7.06
N ARG A 69 8.89 40.72 -7.82
CA ARG A 69 10.35 40.40 -7.74
C ARG A 69 11.20 41.63 -7.97
N SER A 70 10.90 42.43 -9.01
CA SER A 70 11.65 43.65 -9.33
C SER A 70 11.62 44.63 -8.16
N TYR A 71 10.42 44.88 -7.59
CA TYR A 71 10.25 45.74 -6.41
C TYR A 71 11.04 45.25 -5.18
N LEU A 72 11.02 43.92 -4.91
CA LEU A 72 11.74 43.34 -3.79
C LEU A 72 13.26 43.54 -3.90
N LEU A 73 13.81 43.39 -5.08
CA LEU A 73 15.23 43.56 -5.35
C LEU A 73 15.66 45.06 -5.30
N GLU A 74 14.88 45.95 -5.93
CA GLU A 74 15.15 47.41 -5.98
C GLU A 74 15.12 48.04 -4.58
N ASN A 75 14.26 47.52 -3.68
CA ASN A 75 14.12 48.00 -2.31
C ASN A 75 14.91 47.16 -1.28
N GLU A 76 15.77 46.24 -1.70
CA GLU A 76 16.57 45.35 -0.86
C GLU A 76 15.72 44.64 0.24
N LEU A 77 14.46 44.31 -0.05
CA LEU A 77 13.59 43.64 0.90
C LEU A 77 13.95 42.16 1.07
N THR A 78 14.22 41.76 2.30
CA THR A 78 14.50 40.36 2.62
C THR A 78 13.28 39.49 2.38
N HIS A 79 13.42 38.43 1.59
CA HIS A 79 12.30 37.57 1.22
C HIS A 79 12.73 36.11 1.05
N SER A 80 11.76 35.20 1.07
CA SER A 80 11.95 33.79 0.84
C SER A 80 10.70 33.20 0.16
N VAL A 81 10.87 32.29 -0.78
CA VAL A 81 9.74 31.55 -1.36
C VAL A 81 9.24 30.51 -0.36
N ALA A 82 8.02 30.67 0.10
CA ALA A 82 7.39 29.73 1.04
C ALA A 82 7.03 28.43 0.33
N HIS A 83 7.26 27.27 0.98
CA HIS A 83 6.81 25.94 0.56
C HIS A 83 6.64 25.79 -0.98
N ALA A 84 7.66 26.12 -1.76
CA ALA A 84 7.62 26.32 -3.22
C ALA A 84 6.96 25.17 -4.02
N SER A 85 7.05 23.94 -3.55
CA SER A 85 6.44 22.77 -4.19
C SER A 85 4.95 22.57 -3.87
N TYR A 86 4.33 23.44 -3.06
CA TYR A 86 2.94 23.30 -2.66
C TYR A 86 1.97 23.93 -3.65
N GLN A 87 0.94 23.15 -4.01
CA GLN A 87 -0.09 23.59 -4.96
C GLN A 87 -1.18 24.42 -4.28
N VAL A 88 -1.00 25.74 -4.17
CA VAL A 88 -1.94 26.66 -3.51
C VAL A 88 -3.34 26.65 -4.18
N ASN A 89 -3.38 26.60 -5.51
CA ASN A 89 -4.64 26.61 -6.26
C ASN A 89 -4.72 25.52 -7.36
N GLY A 90 -3.93 24.47 -7.23
CA GLY A 90 -3.94 23.32 -8.14
C GLY A 90 -3.34 23.58 -9.54
N LYS A 91 -2.70 24.74 -9.77
CA LYS A 91 -2.12 25.12 -11.05
C LYS A 91 -0.59 25.03 -11.09
N LEU A 92 0.05 24.68 -9.99
CA LEU A 92 1.51 24.59 -9.92
C LEU A 92 2.00 23.42 -10.78
N GLU A 93 2.84 23.75 -11.76
CA GLU A 93 3.48 22.80 -12.68
C GLU A 93 5.00 22.92 -12.61
N ARG A 94 5.70 21.99 -13.25
CA ARG A 94 7.16 21.98 -13.31
C ARG A 94 7.74 23.32 -13.81
N GLU A 95 7.14 23.91 -14.84
CA GLU A 95 7.61 25.17 -15.42
C GLU A 95 7.58 26.34 -14.44
N HIS A 96 6.62 26.35 -13.51
CA HIS A 96 6.59 27.36 -12.46
C HIS A 96 7.78 27.19 -11.48
N LEU A 97 8.12 25.94 -11.12
CA LEU A 97 9.30 25.66 -10.28
C LEU A 97 10.59 26.08 -10.97
N GLU A 98 10.71 25.83 -12.26
CA GLU A 98 11.84 26.28 -13.11
C GLU A 98 11.97 27.81 -13.10
N LYS A 99 10.85 28.52 -13.28
CA LYS A 99 10.82 29.99 -13.23
C LYS A 99 11.16 30.52 -11.82
N LEU A 100 10.64 29.88 -10.76
CA LEU A 100 10.97 30.28 -9.38
C LEU A 100 12.46 30.17 -9.07
N ILE A 101 13.15 29.15 -9.59
CA ILE A 101 14.60 28.98 -9.44
C ILE A 101 15.38 30.16 -10.06
N LEU A 102 14.89 30.73 -11.16
CA LEU A 102 15.48 31.91 -11.80
C LEU A 102 15.13 33.20 -11.04
N LEU A 103 13.87 33.33 -10.63
CA LEU A 103 13.35 34.54 -10.01
C LEU A 103 13.86 34.80 -8.60
N PHE A 104 14.19 33.76 -7.83
CA PHE A 104 14.51 33.86 -6.42
C PHE A 104 15.73 33.05 -6.02
N ASP A 105 16.42 33.51 -4.99
CA ASP A 105 17.61 32.85 -4.44
C ASP A 105 17.41 32.25 -3.05
N VAL A 106 16.35 32.66 -2.33
CA VAL A 106 16.08 32.17 -0.97
C VAL A 106 14.76 31.44 -0.93
N PHE A 107 14.76 30.24 -0.35
CA PHE A 107 13.63 29.34 -0.28
C PHE A 107 13.43 28.75 1.11
N GLU A 108 12.22 28.43 1.49
CA GLU A 108 12.00 27.56 2.64
C GLU A 108 12.48 26.13 2.34
N SER A 109 13.47 25.66 3.10
CA SER A 109 13.91 24.27 3.11
C SER A 109 13.19 23.45 4.18
N HIS A 110 12.71 24.11 5.23
CA HIS A 110 11.93 23.54 6.33
C HIS A 110 10.66 24.35 6.54
N ASN A 111 9.55 23.80 6.09
CA ASN A 111 8.24 24.35 6.38
C ASN A 111 7.49 23.40 7.32
N GLY A 112 7.04 23.90 8.47
CA GLY A 112 6.34 23.14 9.50
C GLY A 112 4.93 22.71 9.13
N GLY A 113 4.38 23.22 8.01
CA GLY A 113 3.13 22.79 7.41
C GLY A 113 3.32 21.62 6.40
N ARG A 114 4.56 21.23 6.08
CA ARG A 114 4.91 20.22 5.06
C ARG A 114 5.64 19.02 5.64
N ASN A 115 5.48 17.86 4.99
CA ASN A 115 6.18 16.64 5.41
C ASN A 115 7.65 16.66 5.00
N VAL A 116 8.41 15.71 5.55
CA VAL A 116 9.84 15.55 5.28
C VAL A 116 10.14 15.35 3.79
N LEU A 117 9.31 14.62 3.05
CA LEU A 117 9.52 14.31 1.64
C LEU A 117 9.44 15.56 0.76
N ASN A 118 8.52 16.48 1.05
CA ASN A 118 8.41 17.75 0.34
C ASN A 118 9.58 18.68 0.68
N ASN A 119 9.89 18.85 1.97
CA ASN A 119 10.94 19.74 2.42
C ASN A 119 12.32 19.28 1.89
N LEU A 120 12.70 18.04 2.18
CA LEU A 120 14.00 17.51 1.75
C LEU A 120 14.06 17.28 0.23
N GLY A 121 12.94 16.89 -0.40
CA GLY A 121 12.88 16.70 -1.84
C GLY A 121 13.09 17.99 -2.63
N TRP A 122 12.49 19.11 -2.17
CA TRP A 122 12.72 20.41 -2.78
C TRP A 122 14.14 20.92 -2.52
N LYS A 123 14.62 20.83 -1.28
CA LYS A 123 16.00 21.18 -0.94
C LYS A 123 17.02 20.40 -1.78
N HIS A 124 16.83 19.10 -1.94
CA HIS A 124 17.69 18.25 -2.77
C HIS A 124 17.74 18.74 -4.22
N ILE A 125 16.62 19.15 -4.80
CA ILE A 125 16.59 19.74 -6.15
C ILE A 125 17.44 21.03 -6.20
N LEU A 126 17.25 21.93 -5.24
CA LEU A 126 17.98 23.20 -5.19
C LEU A 126 19.48 22.99 -4.99
N ASP A 127 19.89 22.06 -4.13
CA ASP A 127 21.31 21.73 -3.87
C ASP A 127 22.02 21.14 -5.10
N HIS A 128 21.27 20.60 -6.07
CA HIS A 128 21.82 20.06 -7.32
C HIS A 128 21.73 21.03 -8.51
N MET A 129 21.33 22.28 -8.29
CA MET A 129 21.43 23.30 -9.33
C MET A 129 22.90 23.66 -9.55
N ASP A 130 23.28 23.77 -10.82
CA ASP A 130 24.62 24.21 -11.27
C ASP A 130 24.48 25.26 -12.39
N ALA A 131 25.59 25.86 -12.78
CA ALA A 131 25.61 26.90 -13.80
C ALA A 131 24.99 26.44 -15.14
N ASN A 132 25.22 25.18 -15.54
CA ASN A 132 24.73 24.65 -16.80
C ASN A 132 23.19 24.49 -16.78
N ARG A 133 22.65 24.01 -15.64
CA ARG A 133 21.19 23.90 -15.48
C ARG A 133 20.52 25.28 -15.42
N ILE A 134 21.11 26.24 -14.72
CA ILE A 134 20.61 27.61 -14.70
C ILE A 134 20.62 28.22 -16.10
N GLU A 135 21.71 28.06 -16.86
CA GLU A 135 21.79 28.54 -18.24
C GLU A 135 20.71 27.90 -19.12
N ALA A 136 20.49 26.58 -18.98
CA ALA A 136 19.42 25.87 -19.71
C ALA A 136 18.02 26.43 -19.37
N LEU A 137 17.77 26.71 -18.09
CA LEU A 137 16.51 27.34 -17.65
C LEU A 137 16.37 28.75 -18.21
N TYR A 138 17.43 29.56 -18.20
CA TYR A 138 17.45 30.90 -18.78
C TYR A 138 17.14 30.86 -20.30
N GLN A 139 17.78 29.97 -21.04
CA GLN A 139 17.53 29.81 -22.47
C GLN A 139 16.08 29.41 -22.74
N LYS A 140 15.47 28.60 -21.87
CA LYS A 140 14.09 28.15 -21.99
C LYS A 140 13.09 29.27 -21.68
N HIS A 141 13.24 29.95 -20.56
CA HIS A 141 12.23 30.88 -20.02
C HIS A 141 12.53 32.35 -20.31
N ARG A 142 13.76 32.71 -20.68
CA ARG A 142 14.22 34.09 -20.92
C ARG A 142 13.99 35.02 -19.72
N ILE A 143 14.14 34.47 -18.52
CA ILE A 143 14.03 35.19 -17.24
C ILE A 143 15.45 35.37 -16.69
N GLU A 144 15.85 36.65 -16.52
CA GLU A 144 17.17 36.97 -15.92
C GLU A 144 17.24 36.44 -14.48
N PRO A 145 18.28 35.70 -14.11
CA PRO A 145 18.49 35.21 -12.76
C PRO A 145 18.53 36.32 -11.71
N ALA A 146 18.24 35.97 -10.45
CA ALA A 146 18.16 36.95 -9.36
C ALA A 146 19.53 37.49 -8.90
N SER A 147 20.62 36.77 -9.14
CA SER A 147 21.97 37.14 -8.74
C SER A 147 23.03 36.58 -9.70
N ASP A 148 24.30 36.94 -9.49
CA ASP A 148 25.44 36.46 -10.29
C ASP A 148 25.75 34.98 -10.04
N GLU A 149 25.38 34.43 -8.88
CA GLU A 149 25.51 33.00 -8.54
C GLU A 149 24.13 32.37 -8.23
N PRO A 150 23.25 32.28 -9.24
CA PRO A 150 21.86 31.86 -9.04
C PRO A 150 21.71 30.35 -8.76
N TRP A 151 22.76 29.56 -8.91
CA TRP A 151 22.81 28.16 -8.50
C TRP A 151 23.06 27.97 -6.99
N VAL A 152 23.58 29.01 -6.32
CA VAL A 152 23.75 29.02 -4.85
C VAL A 152 22.45 29.53 -4.23
N LYS A 153 21.73 28.66 -3.52
CA LYS A 153 20.47 28.98 -2.86
C LYS A 153 20.62 29.15 -1.35
N GLY A 154 19.89 30.13 -0.79
CA GLY A 154 19.74 30.34 0.64
C GLY A 154 18.52 29.62 1.18
N TYR A 155 18.52 29.32 2.48
CA TYR A 155 17.44 28.55 3.09
C TYR A 155 16.86 29.23 4.33
N THR A 156 15.53 29.13 4.46
CA THR A 156 14.78 29.55 5.65
C THR A 156 13.95 28.38 6.19
N GLY A 157 13.42 28.54 7.40
CA GLY A 157 12.44 27.67 8.00
C GLY A 157 11.36 28.47 8.72
N GLY A 158 10.11 28.05 8.59
CA GLY A 158 8.96 28.65 9.22
C GLY A 158 7.93 27.62 9.68
N SER A 159 7.18 27.92 10.75
CA SER A 159 6.22 26.96 11.33
C SER A 159 4.98 26.73 10.46
N ASP A 160 4.58 27.69 9.63
CA ASP A 160 3.35 27.65 8.81
C ASP A 160 2.14 27.16 9.61
N ASP A 161 2.02 27.65 10.87
CA ASP A 161 1.06 27.15 11.85
C ASP A 161 -0.19 28.03 11.88
N HIS A 162 -1.30 27.48 11.40
CA HIS A 162 -2.60 28.13 11.34
C HIS A 162 -3.48 27.95 12.59
N ALA A 163 -3.01 27.18 13.57
CA ALA A 163 -3.79 26.80 14.75
C ALA A 163 -3.22 27.25 16.09
N GLY A 164 -2.01 27.83 16.08
CA GLY A 164 -1.31 28.22 17.31
C GLY A 164 -0.80 27.04 18.15
N ILE A 165 -0.70 25.85 17.55
CA ILE A 165 -0.27 24.63 18.26
C ILE A 165 1.26 24.45 18.17
N PHE A 166 1.86 24.75 17.01
CA PHE A 166 3.26 24.47 16.69
C PHE A 166 4.09 25.71 16.36
N VAL A 167 3.64 26.90 16.80
CA VAL A 167 4.35 28.16 16.57
C VAL A 167 5.80 28.06 17.04
N GLY A 168 6.74 28.38 16.15
CA GLY A 168 8.17 28.36 16.42
C GLY A 168 8.80 26.97 16.58
N SER A 169 8.07 25.89 16.28
CA SER A 169 8.62 24.53 16.24
C SER A 169 9.54 24.31 15.02
N THR A 170 9.37 25.15 13.99
CA THR A 170 10.25 25.21 12.81
C THR A 170 10.71 26.67 12.67
N TYR A 171 11.99 26.89 12.42
CA TYR A 171 12.63 28.20 12.49
C TYR A 171 13.84 28.33 11.59
N THR A 172 14.24 29.57 11.34
CA THR A 172 15.49 29.91 10.64
C THR A 172 16.59 30.19 11.66
N GLN A 173 17.77 29.66 11.42
CA GLN A 173 18.98 29.93 12.22
C GLN A 173 20.02 30.65 11.38
N VAL A 174 20.55 31.75 11.92
CA VAL A 174 21.71 32.49 11.39
C VAL A 174 22.56 33.01 12.56
N GLN A 175 23.82 33.33 12.30
CA GLN A 175 24.66 34.09 13.25
C GLN A 175 24.48 35.58 13.01
N ALA A 176 23.82 36.27 13.95
CA ALA A 176 23.54 37.70 13.88
C ALA A 176 23.42 38.29 15.30
N ALA A 177 23.87 39.52 15.50
CA ALA A 177 23.75 40.20 16.79
C ALA A 177 22.46 40.98 16.96
N ASN A 178 21.75 41.30 15.88
CA ASN A 178 20.53 42.11 15.88
C ASN A 178 19.65 41.79 14.67
N GLN A 179 18.45 42.41 14.61
CA GLN A 179 17.45 42.20 13.54
C GLN A 179 18.00 42.56 12.13
N ALA A 180 18.77 43.65 12.02
CA ALA A 180 19.29 44.08 10.72
C ALA A 180 20.30 43.07 10.17
N GLU A 181 21.25 42.63 11.00
CA GLU A 181 22.22 41.58 10.64
C GLU A 181 21.53 40.25 10.34
N PHE A 182 20.43 39.90 11.06
CA PHE A 182 19.64 38.71 10.78
C PHE A 182 19.06 38.75 9.35
N LEU A 183 18.42 39.87 8.98
CA LEU A 183 17.83 40.05 7.66
C LEU A 183 18.87 40.06 6.56
N GLU A 184 20.03 40.72 6.81
CA GLU A 184 21.15 40.73 5.88
C GLU A 184 21.73 39.33 5.64
N ALA A 185 21.91 38.53 6.70
CA ALA A 185 22.45 37.19 6.58
C ALA A 185 21.49 36.27 5.77
N ILE A 186 20.16 36.48 5.85
CA ILE A 186 19.20 35.78 4.98
C ILE A 186 19.38 36.18 3.52
N ARG A 187 19.50 37.48 3.21
CA ARG A 187 19.81 37.97 1.85
C ARG A 187 21.11 37.43 1.32
N ALA A 188 22.12 37.35 2.18
CA ALA A 188 23.45 36.79 1.87
C ALA A 188 23.45 35.25 1.78
N LYS A 189 22.28 34.59 1.78
CA LYS A 189 22.11 33.11 1.64
C LYS A 189 22.75 32.30 2.79
N GLN A 190 22.93 32.87 3.98
CA GLN A 190 23.59 32.25 5.14
C GLN A 190 22.59 31.59 6.11
N GLY A 191 21.30 31.70 5.83
CA GLY A 191 20.25 31.11 6.63
C GLY A 191 20.17 29.59 6.46
N THR A 192 19.79 28.91 7.54
CA THR A 192 19.49 27.47 7.54
C THR A 192 18.16 27.21 8.24
N GLY A 193 17.29 26.45 7.60
CA GLY A 193 16.03 26.01 8.20
C GLY A 193 16.24 24.83 9.11
N PHE A 194 15.61 24.84 10.28
CA PHE A 194 15.63 23.78 11.29
C PHE A 194 14.25 23.54 11.89
N GLY A 195 14.12 22.41 12.55
CA GLY A 195 12.98 22.10 13.38
C GLY A 195 12.15 20.95 12.84
N ARG A 196 10.86 21.00 13.13
CA ARG A 196 9.90 19.95 12.86
C ARG A 196 9.44 19.97 11.41
N HIS A 197 9.28 18.79 10.82
CA HIS A 197 8.43 18.58 9.65
C HIS A 197 7.02 18.21 10.10
N ASN A 198 6.00 18.46 9.28
CA ASN A 198 4.64 18.04 9.59
C ASN A 198 4.44 16.55 9.31
N ASP A 199 3.50 15.98 10.02
CA ASP A 199 2.97 14.65 9.78
C ASP A 199 1.43 14.70 9.72
N PHE A 200 0.83 13.61 9.30
CA PHE A 200 -0.61 13.58 9.10
C PHE A 200 -1.42 13.67 10.40
N HIS A 201 -0.87 13.24 11.54
CA HIS A 201 -1.51 13.42 12.85
C HIS A 201 -1.61 14.89 13.20
N SER A 202 -0.48 15.56 13.18
CA SER A 202 -0.36 16.97 13.54
C SER A 202 -1.22 17.84 12.64
N LEU A 203 -1.21 17.58 11.33
CA LEU A 203 -2.04 18.32 10.39
C LEU A 203 -3.54 18.05 10.61
N ALA A 204 -3.94 16.80 10.91
CA ALA A 204 -5.32 16.49 11.22
C ALA A 204 -5.80 17.22 12.47
N PHE A 205 -4.97 17.28 13.52
CA PHE A 205 -5.29 18.04 14.72
C PHE A 205 -5.31 19.55 14.49
N THR A 206 -4.44 20.08 13.62
CA THR A 206 -4.52 21.48 13.16
C THR A 206 -5.87 21.75 12.49
N ILE A 207 -6.35 20.86 11.61
CA ILE A 207 -7.67 20.96 10.97
C ILE A 207 -8.79 20.97 12.02
N TYR A 208 -8.75 20.04 12.98
CA TYR A 208 -9.74 20.03 14.07
C TYR A 208 -9.73 21.32 14.89
N LYS A 209 -8.55 21.86 15.20
CA LYS A 209 -8.42 23.10 15.98
C LYS A 209 -8.98 24.30 15.21
N VAL A 210 -8.64 24.43 13.92
CA VAL A 210 -9.16 25.49 13.05
C VAL A 210 -10.68 25.41 12.95
N ALA A 211 -11.24 24.21 12.75
CA ALA A 211 -12.68 24.00 12.73
C ALA A 211 -13.35 24.36 14.05
N TYR A 212 -12.72 24.02 15.18
CA TYR A 212 -13.18 24.41 16.51
C TYR A 212 -13.19 25.92 16.69
N ASP A 213 -12.09 26.62 16.39
CA ASP A 213 -12.00 28.07 16.55
C ASP A 213 -13.03 28.81 15.68
N PHE A 214 -13.22 28.31 14.44
CA PHE A 214 -14.25 28.84 13.55
C PHE A 214 -15.67 28.65 14.12
N SER A 215 -15.97 27.45 14.63
CA SER A 215 -17.28 27.19 15.27
C SER A 215 -17.52 28.08 16.45
N LYS A 216 -16.51 28.29 17.30
CA LYS A 216 -16.56 29.15 18.48
C LYS A 216 -16.86 30.62 18.13
N GLN A 217 -16.28 31.13 17.05
CA GLN A 217 -16.55 32.51 16.56
C GLN A 217 -17.98 32.65 16.03
N GLN A 218 -18.57 31.61 15.44
CA GLN A 218 -19.95 31.66 14.92
C GLN A 218 -21.00 31.34 15.97
N SER A 219 -20.66 30.68 17.08
CA SER A 219 -21.60 30.11 18.06
C SER A 219 -22.20 31.08 19.03
N SER A 220 -22.03 32.40 18.88
CA SER A 220 -22.67 33.37 19.78
C SER A 220 -24.21 33.27 19.81
N LYS A 221 -24.86 32.37 19.06
CA LYS A 221 -26.32 32.23 18.91
C LYS A 221 -26.90 30.81 18.97
N LYS A 222 -26.12 29.71 19.09
CA LYS A 222 -26.70 28.36 19.18
C LYS A 222 -26.26 27.63 20.46
N LYS A 223 -27.18 26.89 21.10
CA LYS A 223 -26.88 25.97 22.20
C LYS A 223 -25.97 24.85 21.68
N GLU A 224 -24.69 24.93 22.01
CA GLU A 224 -23.73 23.87 21.73
C GLU A 224 -24.02 22.62 22.56
N ASN A 225 -23.63 21.47 22.04
CA ASN A 225 -23.65 20.24 22.84
C ASN A 225 -22.56 20.37 23.94
N PRO A 226 -22.93 20.45 25.23
CA PRO A 226 -21.97 20.73 26.31
C PRO A 226 -20.82 19.71 26.38
N LEU A 227 -21.05 18.51 25.92
CA LEU A 227 -20.06 17.42 25.92
C LEU A 227 -19.00 17.65 24.84
N LEU A 228 -19.40 18.02 23.62
CA LEU A 228 -18.48 18.30 22.53
C LEU A 228 -17.61 19.53 22.85
N THR A 229 -18.21 20.58 23.38
CA THR A 229 -17.48 21.78 23.84
C THR A 229 -16.44 21.43 24.90
N SER A 230 -16.81 20.59 25.89
CA SER A 230 -15.87 20.17 26.95
C SER A 230 -14.71 19.33 26.42
N VAL A 231 -14.95 18.47 25.41
CA VAL A 231 -13.90 17.67 24.74
C VAL A 231 -12.89 18.57 24.04
N THR A 232 -13.39 19.50 23.24
CA THR A 232 -12.54 20.41 22.45
C THR A 232 -11.79 21.41 23.33
N GLU A 233 -12.41 21.93 24.42
CA GLU A 233 -11.73 22.77 25.42
C GLU A 233 -10.63 21.99 26.18
N ALA A 234 -10.89 20.73 26.55
CA ALA A 234 -9.89 19.87 27.18
C ALA A 234 -8.72 19.55 26.25
N LEU A 235 -9.00 19.35 24.96
CA LEU A 235 -7.98 19.03 23.95
C LEU A 235 -7.11 20.24 23.61
N PHE A 236 -7.71 21.38 23.30
CA PHE A 236 -7.04 22.55 22.72
C PHE A 236 -6.75 23.69 23.69
N GLU A 237 -7.57 23.88 24.75
CA GLU A 237 -7.38 24.94 25.71
C GLU A 237 -6.81 24.47 27.07
N ASN A 238 -6.53 23.18 27.18
CA ASN A 238 -5.99 22.54 28.40
C ASN A 238 -6.87 22.74 29.64
N ARG A 239 -8.16 23.02 29.45
CA ARG A 239 -9.12 23.23 30.53
C ARG A 239 -9.52 21.92 31.20
N SER A 240 -9.73 21.97 32.53
CA SER A 240 -10.23 20.82 33.26
C SER A 240 -11.70 20.59 32.98
N LEU A 241 -12.10 19.36 32.75
CA LEU A 241 -13.50 19.00 32.80
C LEU A 241 -14.07 19.37 34.19
N ASP A 242 -15.23 19.98 34.18
CA ASP A 242 -15.92 20.30 35.45
C ASP A 242 -16.34 19.01 36.17
N LEU A 243 -16.68 19.15 37.46
CA LEU A 243 -17.03 18.03 38.30
C LEU A 243 -18.26 17.26 37.80
N GLY A 244 -19.25 18.00 37.23
CA GLY A 244 -20.47 17.40 36.66
C GLY A 244 -20.16 16.54 35.41
N ASN A 245 -19.28 16.99 34.54
CA ASN A 245 -18.85 16.25 33.37
C ASN A 245 -17.99 15.02 33.75
N LYS A 246 -17.13 15.14 34.76
CA LYS A 246 -16.38 13.98 35.32
C LYS A 246 -17.31 12.89 35.86
N ILE A 247 -18.38 13.30 36.59
CA ILE A 247 -19.38 12.34 37.12
C ILE A 247 -20.14 11.70 35.95
N LYS A 248 -20.58 12.48 34.95
CA LYS A 248 -21.29 11.95 33.77
C LYS A 248 -20.42 10.93 33.00
N ILE A 249 -19.14 11.22 32.79
CA ILE A 249 -18.20 10.30 32.13
C ILE A 249 -18.05 8.99 32.90
N ARG A 250 -17.89 9.07 34.23
CA ARG A 250 -17.76 7.91 35.08
C ARG A 250 -19.03 7.05 35.08
N THR A 251 -20.20 7.69 35.12
CA THR A 251 -21.49 7.01 35.02
C THR A 251 -21.71 6.39 33.65
N MET A 252 -21.35 7.10 32.58
CA MET A 252 -21.44 6.62 31.20
C MET A 252 -20.56 5.36 31.00
N ARG A 253 -19.31 5.38 31.50
CA ARG A 253 -18.40 4.22 31.46
C ARG A 253 -18.98 3.03 32.23
N GLY A 254 -19.42 3.23 33.47
CA GLY A 254 -20.00 2.14 34.28
C GLY A 254 -21.27 1.53 33.64
N LEU A 255 -22.14 2.33 33.05
CA LEU A 255 -23.31 1.85 32.33
C LEU A 255 -22.93 1.15 31.01
N ALA A 256 -21.91 1.61 30.32
CA ALA A 256 -21.41 1.00 29.09
C ALA A 256 -20.77 -0.36 29.36
N ASP A 257 -19.98 -0.49 30.42
CA ASP A 257 -19.40 -1.77 30.84
C ASP A 257 -20.49 -2.81 31.19
N ILE A 258 -21.57 -2.38 31.86
CA ILE A 258 -22.71 -3.27 32.21
C ILE A 258 -23.52 -3.70 30.96
N ARG A 259 -23.63 -2.81 29.96
CA ARG A 259 -24.46 -3.03 28.75
C ARG A 259 -23.68 -3.57 27.56
N GLY A 260 -22.34 -3.68 27.66
CA GLY A 260 -21.47 -4.06 26.54
C GLY A 260 -21.41 -3.01 25.42
N ASP A 261 -21.64 -1.72 25.74
CA ASP A 261 -21.65 -0.62 24.76
C ASP A 261 -20.24 -0.10 24.55
N GLU A 262 -19.48 -0.75 23.68
CA GLU A 262 -18.08 -0.41 23.38
C GLU A 262 -17.90 1.04 22.91
N LEU A 263 -18.84 1.59 22.13
CA LEU A 263 -18.77 2.95 21.65
C LEU A 263 -18.80 3.97 22.79
N LYS A 264 -19.71 3.82 23.75
CA LYS A 264 -19.77 4.72 24.92
C LYS A 264 -18.59 4.52 25.85
N LYS A 265 -18.08 3.29 25.97
CA LYS A 265 -16.87 2.99 26.73
C LYS A 265 -15.67 3.75 26.15
N ASN A 266 -15.41 3.61 24.84
CA ASN A 266 -14.29 4.27 24.15
C ASN A 266 -14.41 5.79 24.19
N LEU A 267 -15.63 6.34 24.08
CA LEU A 267 -15.85 7.78 24.26
C LEU A 267 -15.52 8.24 25.69
N ALA A 268 -15.91 7.48 26.70
CA ALA A 268 -15.59 7.79 28.10
C ALA A 268 -14.08 7.72 28.37
N GLU A 269 -13.38 6.79 27.76
CA GLU A 269 -11.93 6.63 27.86
C GLU A 269 -11.19 7.79 27.18
N LEU A 270 -11.61 8.21 25.98
CA LEU A 270 -11.07 9.40 25.32
C LEU A 270 -11.18 10.64 26.24
N LEU A 271 -12.37 10.89 26.80
CA LEU A 271 -12.61 12.03 27.69
C LEU A 271 -11.75 11.98 28.96
N ASN A 272 -11.58 10.78 29.54
CA ASN A 272 -10.73 10.59 30.72
C ASN A 272 -9.25 10.81 30.38
N THR A 273 -8.79 10.31 29.24
CA THR A 273 -7.41 10.51 28.76
C THR A 273 -7.12 11.98 28.52
N LEU A 274 -8.01 12.72 27.88
CA LEU A 274 -7.88 14.17 27.69
C LEU A 274 -7.72 14.91 29.02
N ASN A 275 -8.52 14.54 30.04
CA ASN A 275 -8.43 15.15 31.37
C ASN A 275 -7.10 14.83 32.09
N ASN A 276 -6.52 13.65 31.86
CA ASN A 276 -5.32 13.16 32.57
C ASN A 276 -4.00 13.40 31.81
N SER A 277 -4.05 13.90 30.58
CA SER A 277 -2.86 14.08 29.72
C SER A 277 -2.32 15.51 29.69
N ARG A 278 -2.69 16.37 30.67
CA ARG A 278 -2.34 17.78 30.66
C ARG A 278 -0.86 18.07 30.83
N ASP A 279 -0.17 17.23 31.59
CA ASP A 279 1.26 17.37 31.86
C ASP A 279 2.15 16.84 30.73
N LEU A 280 1.54 16.26 29.70
CA LEU A 280 2.26 15.78 28.52
C LEU A 280 2.52 16.96 27.57
N GLY A 281 3.68 16.93 26.91
CA GLY A 281 3.93 17.78 25.73
C GLY A 281 2.90 17.54 24.64
N VAL A 282 2.80 18.48 23.69
CA VAL A 282 1.79 18.47 22.62
C VAL A 282 1.78 17.10 21.89
N ASP A 283 2.92 16.63 21.43
CA ASP A 283 3.02 15.39 20.65
C ASP A 283 2.53 14.17 21.44
N GLY A 284 2.97 14.00 22.69
CA GLY A 284 2.52 12.88 23.54
C GLY A 284 1.01 12.91 23.85
N LYS A 285 0.41 14.10 23.90
CA LYS A 285 -1.04 14.26 24.05
C LYS A 285 -1.76 13.86 22.76
N LEU A 286 -1.27 14.31 21.61
CA LEU A 286 -1.86 13.99 20.30
C LEU A 286 -1.80 12.50 20.01
N ASP A 287 -0.70 11.81 20.29
CA ASP A 287 -0.57 10.37 20.12
C ASP A 287 -1.60 9.58 20.94
N LYS A 288 -1.80 9.95 22.22
CA LYS A 288 -2.81 9.28 23.05
C LYS A 288 -4.23 9.50 22.54
N VAL A 289 -4.53 10.74 22.16
CA VAL A 289 -5.84 11.09 21.60
C VAL A 289 -6.09 10.34 20.29
N TYR A 290 -5.09 10.20 19.46
CA TYR A 290 -5.17 9.43 18.22
C TYR A 290 -5.56 7.95 18.45
N LEU A 291 -4.97 7.30 19.45
CA LEU A 291 -5.31 5.91 19.77
C LEU A 291 -6.80 5.78 20.14
N HIS A 292 -7.32 6.68 20.97
CA HIS A 292 -8.74 6.66 21.36
C HIS A 292 -9.69 7.03 20.20
N ILE A 293 -9.26 7.93 19.30
CA ILE A 293 -10.03 8.21 18.07
C ILE A 293 -10.06 6.96 17.18
N SER A 294 -8.94 6.22 17.13
CA SER A 294 -8.88 4.96 16.40
C SER A 294 -9.85 3.92 16.98
N ASP A 295 -9.88 3.77 18.31
CA ASP A 295 -10.81 2.84 18.98
C ASP A 295 -12.28 3.22 18.76
N LEU A 296 -12.58 4.52 18.76
CA LEU A 296 -13.92 5.02 18.44
C LEU A 296 -14.31 4.74 16.99
N ALA A 297 -13.42 5.00 16.05
CA ALA A 297 -13.63 4.73 14.62
C ALA A 297 -13.87 3.24 14.40
N ASP A 298 -13.03 2.37 14.99
CA ASP A 298 -13.16 0.92 14.91
C ASP A 298 -14.51 0.46 15.48
N SER A 299 -14.98 1.03 16.60
CA SER A 299 -16.30 0.70 17.18
C SER A 299 -17.46 1.07 16.24
N TYR A 300 -17.38 2.20 15.54
CA TYR A 300 -18.41 2.57 14.55
C TYR A 300 -18.42 1.62 13.34
N PHE A 301 -17.23 1.25 12.84
CA PHE A 301 -17.13 0.32 11.72
C PHE A 301 -17.52 -1.11 12.10
N LYS A 302 -17.23 -1.54 13.35
CA LYS A 302 -17.67 -2.82 13.87
C LYS A 302 -19.20 -2.94 13.87
N ILE A 303 -19.91 -1.90 14.36
CA ILE A 303 -21.37 -1.85 14.33
C ILE A 303 -21.91 -2.00 12.90
N LEU A 304 -21.22 -1.38 11.91
CA LEU A 304 -21.59 -1.52 10.50
C LEU A 304 -21.37 -2.96 10.01
N LEU A 305 -20.22 -3.56 10.31
CA LEU A 305 -19.88 -4.91 9.87
C LEU A 305 -20.78 -5.98 10.49
N ASP A 306 -21.06 -5.89 11.80
CA ASP A 306 -22.02 -6.76 12.49
C ASP A 306 -23.41 -6.69 11.85
N SER A 307 -23.80 -5.50 11.41
CA SER A 307 -25.07 -5.27 10.72
C SER A 307 -25.09 -5.88 9.32
N ILE A 308 -23.99 -5.76 8.57
CA ILE A 308 -23.88 -6.35 7.23
C ILE A 308 -23.91 -7.88 7.33
N GLU A 309 -23.20 -8.47 8.28
CA GLU A 309 -23.20 -9.93 8.50
C GLU A 309 -24.61 -10.45 8.84
N GLY A 310 -25.33 -9.76 9.72
CA GLY A 310 -26.71 -10.13 10.08
C GLY A 310 -27.74 -9.86 8.99
N ASP A 311 -27.65 -8.74 8.30
CA ASP A 311 -28.65 -8.27 7.33
C ASP A 311 -28.45 -8.88 5.92
N LEU A 312 -27.26 -9.36 5.56
CA LEU A 312 -26.99 -10.15 4.35
C LEU A 312 -27.75 -11.48 4.37
N LEU A 313 -27.91 -12.08 5.56
CA LEU A 313 -28.69 -13.29 5.75
C LEU A 313 -30.21 -13.01 5.68
N GLU A 314 -30.64 -11.79 5.99
CA GLU A 314 -32.07 -11.39 6.03
C GLU A 314 -32.53 -10.54 4.83
N LEU A 315 -31.63 -10.09 3.94
CA LEU A 315 -31.86 -9.19 2.78
C LEU A 315 -32.64 -7.90 3.15
N ASN A 316 -32.35 -7.31 4.31
CA ASN A 316 -33.06 -6.14 4.82
C ASN A 316 -32.39 -4.81 4.47
N LEU A 317 -32.63 -4.32 3.24
CA LEU A 317 -32.10 -3.07 2.70
C LEU A 317 -32.37 -1.82 3.58
N ILE A 318 -33.50 -1.76 4.26
CA ILE A 318 -33.86 -0.59 5.10
C ILE A 318 -32.97 -0.51 6.35
N LYS A 319 -32.72 -1.66 6.99
CA LYS A 319 -31.79 -1.73 8.12
C LYS A 319 -30.36 -1.38 7.69
N LEU A 320 -29.92 -1.87 6.53
CA LEU A 320 -28.60 -1.60 5.95
C LEU A 320 -28.39 -0.09 5.72
N ILE A 321 -29.36 0.61 5.13
CA ILE A 321 -29.31 2.07 4.93
C ILE A 321 -29.25 2.83 6.26
N ARG A 322 -30.05 2.41 7.27
CA ARG A 322 -30.04 3.04 8.60
C ARG A 322 -28.70 2.85 9.29
N ASN A 323 -28.11 1.69 9.21
CA ASN A 323 -26.83 1.36 9.86
C ASN A 323 -25.67 2.03 9.15
N PHE A 324 -25.73 2.17 7.82
CA PHE A 324 -24.81 3.01 7.05
C PHE A 324 -24.87 4.48 7.49
N SER A 325 -26.06 5.02 7.77
CA SER A 325 -26.22 6.40 8.29
C SER A 325 -25.54 6.62 9.64
N MET A 326 -25.54 5.61 10.52
CA MET A 326 -24.84 5.69 11.81
C MET A 326 -23.32 5.64 11.63
N SER A 327 -22.82 4.93 10.62
CA SER A 327 -21.40 4.81 10.33
C SER A 327 -20.79 6.09 9.75
N ILE A 328 -21.60 7.00 9.21
CA ILE A 328 -21.16 8.32 8.73
C ILE A 328 -20.42 9.08 9.82
N GLN A 329 -20.81 8.94 11.08
CA GLN A 329 -20.12 9.56 12.20
C GLN A 329 -18.69 9.07 12.36
N GLY A 330 -18.44 7.77 12.16
CA GLY A 330 -17.10 7.19 12.12
C GLY A 330 -16.25 7.74 10.97
N VAL A 331 -16.85 7.94 9.80
CA VAL A 331 -16.17 8.56 8.66
C VAL A 331 -15.72 10.00 8.98
N PHE A 332 -16.54 10.79 9.65
CA PHE A 332 -16.16 12.15 10.08
C PHE A 332 -14.96 12.16 11.03
N LEU A 333 -14.78 11.11 11.85
CA LEU A 333 -13.63 10.99 12.73
C LEU A 333 -12.33 10.69 11.99
N ILE A 334 -12.38 10.02 10.84
CA ILE A 334 -11.18 9.63 10.08
C ILE A 334 -10.84 10.60 8.96
N LEU A 335 -11.82 11.35 8.47
CA LEU A 335 -11.68 12.22 7.30
C LEU A 335 -10.54 13.25 7.41
N PRO A 336 -10.31 13.95 8.54
CA PRO A 336 -9.19 14.87 8.69
C PRO A 336 -7.83 14.18 8.52
N PHE A 337 -7.67 12.95 9.02
CA PHE A 337 -6.42 12.18 8.85
C PHE A 337 -6.19 11.80 7.39
N PHE A 338 -7.20 11.31 6.69
CA PHE A 338 -7.10 10.99 5.26
C PHE A 338 -6.81 12.22 4.41
N SER A 339 -7.51 13.32 4.68
CA SER A 339 -7.27 14.60 4.02
C SER A 339 -5.85 15.09 4.24
N SER A 340 -5.32 14.94 5.46
CA SER A 340 -3.96 15.33 5.82
C SER A 340 -2.91 14.51 5.07
N ILE A 341 -3.06 13.18 5.01
CA ILE A 341 -2.15 12.31 4.25
C ILE A 341 -2.15 12.72 2.78
N ARG A 342 -3.32 12.84 2.17
CA ARG A 342 -3.45 13.22 0.76
C ARG A 342 -2.84 14.58 0.48
N HIS A 343 -3.11 15.55 1.36
CA HIS A 343 -2.58 16.91 1.25
C HIS A 343 -1.05 16.94 1.31
N LEU A 344 -0.45 16.28 2.31
CA LEU A 344 1.00 16.24 2.51
C LEU A 344 1.74 15.53 1.37
N ASN A 345 1.10 14.61 0.65
CA ASN A 345 1.74 13.85 -0.42
C ASN A 345 1.36 14.33 -1.84
N SER A 346 0.57 15.40 -1.97
CA SER A 346 0.08 15.89 -3.27
C SER A 346 1.20 16.33 -4.22
N SER A 347 2.29 16.87 -3.70
CA SER A 347 3.40 17.44 -4.48
C SER A 347 4.56 16.48 -4.77
N VAL A 348 4.57 15.28 -4.17
CA VAL A 348 5.68 14.31 -4.30
C VAL A 348 5.91 13.93 -5.76
N GLY A 349 4.84 13.69 -6.52
CA GLY A 349 4.93 13.38 -7.95
C GLY A 349 5.51 14.52 -8.79
N LEU A 350 5.20 15.77 -8.46
CA LEU A 350 5.75 16.95 -9.14
C LEU A 350 7.28 17.03 -8.97
N LEU A 351 7.78 16.81 -7.74
CA LEU A 351 9.21 16.82 -7.44
C LEU A 351 9.95 15.65 -8.13
N ALA A 352 9.35 14.46 -8.17
CA ALA A 352 9.91 13.31 -8.88
C ALA A 352 10.01 13.58 -10.39
N ASN A 353 8.96 14.14 -11.00
CA ASN A 353 8.99 14.52 -12.41
C ASN A 353 10.03 15.60 -12.71
N PHE A 354 10.19 16.57 -11.81
CA PHE A 354 11.24 17.62 -11.95
C PHE A 354 12.64 17.00 -11.97
N ARG A 355 12.95 16.12 -10.99
CA ARG A 355 14.26 15.44 -10.94
C ARG A 355 14.53 14.62 -12.21
N LYS A 356 13.55 13.87 -12.67
CA LYS A 356 13.69 13.05 -13.88
C LYS A 356 14.01 13.90 -15.12
N GLU A 357 13.33 15.00 -15.32
CA GLU A 357 13.51 15.87 -16.48
C GLU A 357 14.89 16.56 -16.47
N HIS A 358 15.31 17.04 -15.30
CA HIS A 358 16.58 17.74 -15.15
C HIS A 358 17.76 16.83 -14.82
N GLN A 359 17.58 15.50 -14.91
CA GLN A 359 18.60 14.49 -14.63
C GLN A 359 19.28 14.70 -13.26
N ILE A 360 18.49 15.11 -12.27
CA ILE A 360 18.94 15.20 -10.88
C ILE A 360 18.85 13.79 -10.28
N PRO A 361 19.91 13.28 -9.65
CA PRO A 361 19.88 11.95 -9.06
C PRO A 361 18.76 11.82 -8.01
N GLU A 362 18.20 10.63 -7.90
CA GLU A 362 17.31 10.36 -6.77
C GLU A 362 18.07 10.49 -5.46
N PRO A 363 17.42 10.94 -4.39
CA PRO A 363 18.04 10.91 -3.07
C PRO A 363 18.57 9.51 -2.78
N ASP A 364 19.78 9.44 -2.18
CA ASP A 364 20.45 8.18 -1.85
C ASP A 364 19.65 7.40 -0.79
N ARG A 365 18.65 6.68 -1.24
CA ARG A 365 17.83 5.80 -0.41
C ARG A 365 17.28 4.65 -1.26
N SER A 366 17.24 3.47 -0.68
CA SER A 366 16.64 2.31 -1.31
C SER A 366 15.12 2.46 -1.44
N ARG A 367 14.57 2.06 -2.57
CA ARG A 367 13.13 2.04 -2.83
C ARG A 367 12.42 1.09 -1.87
N ARG A 368 11.41 1.60 -1.15
CA ARG A 368 10.65 0.85 -0.14
C ARG A 368 9.36 0.33 -0.73
N THR A 369 9.21 -0.99 -0.75
CA THR A 369 8.03 -1.66 -1.28
C THR A 369 7.25 -2.32 -0.15
N LEU A 370 5.93 -2.10 -0.12
CA LEU A 370 5.01 -2.84 0.74
C LEU A 370 4.14 -3.75 -0.11
N TRP A 371 4.07 -5.04 0.27
CA TRP A 371 3.31 -6.06 -0.44
C TRP A 371 2.17 -6.58 0.42
N PHE A 372 0.93 -6.23 0.06
CA PHE A 372 -0.30 -6.50 0.81
C PHE A 372 -0.93 -7.83 0.39
N SER A 373 -1.34 -8.63 1.38
CA SER A 373 -2.07 -9.87 1.15
C SER A 373 -2.95 -10.24 2.33
N ASP A 374 -4.15 -10.76 2.04
CA ASP A 374 -5.07 -11.32 3.03
C ASP A 374 -4.75 -12.80 3.33
N THR A 375 -3.93 -13.48 2.51
CA THR A 375 -3.83 -14.95 2.45
C THR A 375 -2.46 -15.53 2.79
N ILE A 376 -1.59 -14.79 3.49
CA ILE A 376 -0.20 -15.22 3.76
C ILE A 376 -0.13 -16.55 4.54
N ASN A 377 -1.16 -16.88 5.31
CA ASN A 377 -1.18 -18.09 6.14
C ASN A 377 -1.98 -19.26 5.54
N ASP A 378 -2.50 -19.09 4.33
CA ASP A 378 -3.30 -20.11 3.67
C ASP A 378 -2.44 -21.18 2.99
N LEU A 379 -3.04 -22.34 2.76
CA LEU A 379 -2.43 -23.43 1.98
C LEU A 379 -2.69 -23.21 0.48
N ASN A 380 -2.08 -22.19 -0.09
CA ASN A 380 -2.20 -21.89 -1.53
C ASN A 380 -0.90 -21.34 -2.12
N GLY A 381 -0.81 -21.29 -3.46
CA GLY A 381 0.37 -20.84 -4.18
C GLY A 381 0.74 -19.36 -3.95
N VAL A 382 -0.23 -18.51 -3.56
CA VAL A 382 0.00 -17.11 -3.24
C VAL A 382 0.78 -16.98 -1.93
N SER A 383 0.34 -17.71 -0.89
CA SER A 383 1.02 -17.78 0.41
C SER A 383 2.46 -18.26 0.26
N VAL A 384 2.68 -19.36 -0.47
CA VAL A 384 4.03 -19.90 -0.74
C VAL A 384 4.91 -18.85 -1.42
N THR A 385 4.38 -18.17 -2.44
CA THR A 385 5.11 -17.10 -3.16
C THR A 385 5.48 -15.95 -2.23
N LEU A 386 4.55 -15.48 -1.42
CA LEU A 386 4.77 -14.35 -0.49
C LEU A 386 5.82 -14.69 0.57
N LYS A 387 5.72 -15.86 1.19
CA LYS A 387 6.70 -16.33 2.20
C LYS A 387 8.10 -16.40 1.60
N LEU A 388 8.21 -17.05 0.44
CA LEU A 388 9.49 -17.19 -0.25
C LEU A 388 10.09 -15.85 -0.66
N MET A 389 9.30 -14.96 -1.26
CA MET A 389 9.74 -13.63 -1.66
C MET A 389 10.13 -12.77 -0.46
N GLY A 390 9.44 -12.91 0.66
CA GLY A 390 9.79 -12.24 1.91
C GLY A 390 11.16 -12.68 2.43
N HIS A 391 11.42 -13.98 2.50
CA HIS A 391 12.72 -14.52 2.92
C HIS A 391 13.85 -14.14 1.94
N LYS A 392 13.61 -14.26 0.63
CA LYS A 392 14.59 -13.86 -0.39
C LYS A 392 14.89 -12.36 -0.35
N ALA A 393 13.90 -11.52 -0.12
CA ALA A 393 14.12 -10.09 0.03
C ALA A 393 15.09 -9.78 1.20
N ILE A 394 15.00 -10.50 2.30
CA ILE A 394 15.92 -10.35 3.44
C ILE A 394 17.32 -10.83 3.06
N SER A 395 17.45 -12.05 2.51
CA SER A 395 18.75 -12.63 2.14
C SER A 395 19.50 -11.80 1.08
N HIS A 396 18.76 -11.10 0.20
CA HIS A 396 19.30 -10.23 -0.85
C HIS A 396 19.31 -8.74 -0.46
N GLN A 397 19.09 -8.43 0.83
CA GLN A 397 19.07 -7.06 1.34
C GLN A 397 18.13 -6.11 0.56
N ARG A 398 16.96 -6.60 0.14
CA ARG A 398 15.95 -5.81 -0.59
C ARG A 398 14.98 -5.16 0.38
N ASN A 399 14.62 -3.92 0.11
CA ASN A 399 13.70 -3.15 0.96
C ASN A 399 12.23 -3.49 0.64
N LEU A 400 11.86 -4.72 0.95
CA LEU A 400 10.51 -5.24 0.85
C LEU A 400 9.98 -5.55 2.25
N LYS A 401 8.73 -5.14 2.54
CA LYS A 401 7.97 -5.62 3.69
C LYS A 401 6.65 -6.22 3.22
N ILE A 402 6.26 -7.34 3.79
CA ILE A 402 4.96 -7.95 3.57
C ILE A 402 3.99 -7.37 4.59
N VAL A 403 2.77 -7.05 4.14
CA VAL A 403 1.72 -6.48 4.99
C VAL A 403 0.54 -7.44 5.02
N ALA A 404 0.19 -7.90 6.19
CA ALA A 404 -0.95 -8.79 6.41
C ALA A 404 -1.65 -8.46 7.73
N SER A 405 -2.78 -9.09 8.01
CA SER A 405 -3.47 -9.00 9.30
C SER A 405 -3.64 -10.41 9.86
N MET A 406 -2.98 -10.71 10.96
CA MET A 406 -2.88 -12.04 11.55
C MET A 406 -3.09 -11.99 13.06
N HIS A 407 -3.59 -13.07 13.66
CA HIS A 407 -3.50 -13.25 15.09
C HIS A 407 -2.05 -13.57 15.49
N GLU A 408 -1.64 -13.18 16.67
CA GLU A 408 -0.25 -13.39 17.15
C GLU A 408 0.15 -14.89 17.15
N ASN A 409 -0.79 -15.77 17.45
CA ASN A 409 -0.58 -17.23 17.46
C ASN A 409 -0.48 -17.86 16.06
N GLU A 410 -0.78 -17.11 14.99
CA GLU A 410 -0.63 -17.55 13.60
C GLU A 410 0.74 -17.18 13.02
N ILE A 411 1.50 -16.35 13.71
CA ILE A 411 2.85 -15.95 13.29
C ILE A 411 3.82 -17.04 13.74
N THR A 412 4.20 -17.90 12.80
CA THR A 412 5.14 -19.01 12.99
C THR A 412 6.50 -18.67 12.35
N ASP A 413 7.49 -19.53 12.54
CA ASP A 413 8.83 -19.39 11.93
C ASP A 413 8.81 -19.44 10.39
N GLU A 414 7.72 -19.92 9.78
CA GLU A 414 7.53 -19.89 8.32
C GLU A 414 7.20 -18.48 7.79
N ILE A 415 6.72 -17.59 8.66
CA ILE A 415 6.37 -16.21 8.27
C ILE A 415 7.65 -15.38 8.22
N PRO A 416 7.94 -14.70 7.10
CA PRO A 416 9.17 -13.93 6.98
C PRO A 416 9.20 -12.75 7.99
N PRO A 417 10.35 -12.50 8.64
CA PRO A 417 10.47 -11.48 9.70
C PRO A 417 10.30 -10.03 9.21
N ASN A 418 10.28 -9.78 7.89
CA ASN A 418 9.90 -8.48 7.30
C ASN A 418 8.38 -8.27 7.18
N LEU A 419 7.58 -8.97 8.01
CA LEU A 419 6.14 -8.77 8.11
C LEU A 419 5.80 -7.50 8.88
N ILE A 420 4.86 -6.70 8.34
CA ILE A 420 4.08 -5.71 9.07
C ILE A 420 2.72 -6.35 9.35
N ASN A 421 2.47 -6.70 10.62
CA ASN A 421 1.19 -7.24 11.04
C ASN A 421 0.23 -6.10 11.38
N LEU A 422 -0.82 -5.89 10.57
CA LEU A 422 -1.85 -4.88 10.82
C LEU A 422 -2.78 -5.36 11.95
N PRO A 423 -3.04 -4.52 12.97
CA PRO A 423 -4.03 -4.85 13.97
C PRO A 423 -5.42 -4.92 13.33
N HIS A 424 -6.20 -5.96 13.59
CA HIS A 424 -7.56 -6.10 13.09
C HIS A 424 -8.59 -5.64 14.13
N MET A 425 -9.68 -5.07 13.65
CA MET A 425 -10.82 -4.66 14.48
C MET A 425 -11.98 -5.66 14.42
N TYR A 426 -12.04 -6.47 13.36
CA TYR A 426 -13.11 -7.43 13.12
C TYR A 426 -12.58 -8.65 12.38
N SER A 427 -13.23 -9.80 12.61
CA SER A 427 -12.95 -11.02 11.85
C SER A 427 -14.21 -11.84 11.68
N PHE A 428 -14.41 -12.41 10.50
CA PHE A 428 -15.56 -13.27 10.18
C PHE A 428 -15.13 -14.37 9.22
N ARG A 429 -15.93 -15.44 9.18
CA ARG A 429 -15.73 -16.55 8.25
C ARG A 429 -16.61 -16.34 7.02
N LEU A 430 -16.08 -16.64 5.85
CA LEU A 430 -16.88 -16.60 4.64
C LEU A 430 -17.88 -17.76 4.64
N PRO A 431 -19.17 -17.50 4.33
CA PRO A 431 -20.10 -18.55 4.00
C PRO A 431 -19.52 -19.42 2.87
N TYR A 432 -19.63 -20.73 2.97
CA TYR A 432 -19.08 -21.70 2.00
C TYR A 432 -17.55 -21.91 2.02
N TYR A 433 -16.78 -21.07 2.75
CA TYR A 433 -15.34 -21.17 2.93
C TYR A 433 -14.97 -21.12 4.42
N GLU A 434 -15.51 -22.03 5.23
CA GLU A 434 -15.39 -22.01 6.70
C GLU A 434 -13.95 -22.08 7.22
N SER A 435 -13.02 -22.61 6.42
CA SER A 435 -11.60 -22.64 6.75
C SER A 435 -10.90 -21.28 6.60
N TYR A 436 -11.54 -20.31 5.92
CA TYR A 436 -10.96 -19.00 5.65
C TYR A 436 -11.59 -17.92 6.53
N GLN A 437 -10.77 -17.32 7.37
CA GLN A 437 -11.16 -16.23 8.25
C GLN A 437 -10.66 -14.90 7.70
N ILE A 438 -11.58 -14.06 7.24
CA ILE A 438 -11.28 -12.69 6.82
C ILE A 438 -11.05 -11.83 8.06
N LYS A 439 -9.96 -11.05 8.06
CA LYS A 439 -9.63 -10.10 9.10
C LYS A 439 -9.67 -8.68 8.54
N VAL A 440 -10.50 -7.84 9.14
CA VAL A 440 -10.63 -6.44 8.75
C VAL A 440 -9.68 -5.59 9.59
N PRO A 441 -8.66 -4.96 8.98
CA PRO A 441 -7.70 -4.14 9.70
C PRO A 441 -8.36 -2.93 10.39
N SER A 442 -7.85 -2.55 11.56
CA SER A 442 -8.14 -1.28 12.21
C SER A 442 -7.69 -0.14 11.31
N ILE A 443 -8.62 0.74 10.91
CA ILE A 443 -8.37 1.70 9.83
C ILE A 443 -7.25 2.66 10.19
N LEU A 444 -7.39 3.45 11.25
CA LEU A 444 -6.42 4.49 11.58
C LEU A 444 -5.09 3.89 12.08
N ARG A 445 -5.12 2.82 12.86
CA ARG A 445 -3.89 2.16 13.32
C ARG A 445 -3.07 1.61 12.15
N SER A 446 -3.74 1.01 11.17
CA SER A 446 -3.07 0.52 9.96
C SER A 446 -2.53 1.66 9.11
N VAL A 447 -3.30 2.74 8.95
CA VAL A 447 -2.85 3.97 8.26
C VAL A 447 -1.56 4.51 8.88
N LYS A 448 -1.46 4.55 10.21
CA LYS A 448 -0.25 4.99 10.92
C LYS A 448 0.96 4.12 10.58
N LEU A 449 0.83 2.80 10.74
CA LEU A 449 1.93 1.85 10.48
C LEU A 449 2.43 1.92 9.02
N ILE A 450 1.50 2.04 8.07
CA ILE A 450 1.83 2.13 6.65
C ILE A 450 2.48 3.48 6.33
N ALA A 451 1.92 4.58 6.81
CA ALA A 451 2.46 5.92 6.57
C ALA A 451 3.86 6.10 7.18
N GLU A 452 4.11 5.59 8.39
CA GLU A 452 5.43 5.59 9.04
C GLU A 452 6.46 4.75 8.29
N SER A 453 6.03 3.70 7.58
CA SER A 453 6.90 2.93 6.69
C SER A 453 7.32 3.70 5.45
N ALA A 454 6.63 4.82 5.14
CA ALA A 454 6.87 5.75 4.03
C ALA A 454 7.17 5.04 2.70
N PRO A 455 6.27 4.17 2.19
CA PRO A 455 6.52 3.36 1.00
C PRO A 455 6.64 4.22 -0.26
N ASP A 456 7.45 3.74 -1.20
CA ASP A 456 7.59 4.32 -2.54
C ASP A 456 6.75 3.55 -3.57
N GLN A 457 6.36 2.31 -3.24
CA GLN A 457 5.54 1.42 -4.06
C GLN A 457 4.66 0.52 -3.20
N ILE A 458 3.46 0.24 -3.67
CA ILE A 458 2.54 -0.74 -3.08
C ILE A 458 2.24 -1.84 -4.10
N ILE A 459 2.35 -3.09 -3.65
CA ILE A 459 1.92 -4.29 -4.39
C ILE A 459 0.76 -4.91 -3.63
N ILE A 460 -0.28 -5.37 -4.34
CA ILE A 460 -1.47 -5.98 -3.74
C ILE A 460 -1.76 -7.31 -4.42
N SER A 461 -1.79 -8.38 -3.64
CA SER A 461 -2.06 -9.75 -4.13
C SER A 461 -3.51 -10.17 -4.07
N THR A 462 -4.29 -9.60 -3.16
CA THR A 462 -5.68 -10.05 -2.91
C THR A 462 -6.62 -8.87 -2.78
N PRO A 463 -7.85 -8.96 -3.32
CA PRO A 463 -8.87 -7.91 -3.21
C PRO A 463 -9.67 -7.95 -1.88
N GLY A 464 -9.08 -8.48 -0.82
CA GLY A 464 -9.69 -8.52 0.52
C GLY A 464 -9.48 -7.22 1.31
N PRO A 465 -9.84 -7.20 2.61
CA PRO A 465 -9.73 -6.00 3.45
C PRO A 465 -8.30 -5.46 3.60
N VAL A 466 -7.28 -6.34 3.64
CA VAL A 466 -5.87 -5.93 3.66
C VAL A 466 -5.47 -5.33 2.31
N GLY A 467 -5.91 -5.94 1.19
CA GLY A 467 -5.71 -5.38 -0.14
C GLY A 467 -6.39 -4.02 -0.34
N LEU A 468 -7.62 -3.86 0.16
CA LEU A 468 -8.34 -2.58 0.15
C LEU A 468 -7.60 -1.50 0.96
N MET A 469 -7.00 -1.88 2.10
CA MET A 469 -6.16 -0.97 2.88
C MET A 469 -4.92 -0.55 2.06
N GLY A 470 -4.28 -1.47 1.36
CA GLY A 470 -3.17 -1.17 0.45
C GLY A 470 -3.57 -0.19 -0.66
N LEU A 471 -4.72 -0.42 -1.31
CA LEU A 471 -5.26 0.47 -2.33
C LEU A 471 -5.58 1.87 -1.79
N LEU A 472 -6.24 1.94 -0.63
CA LEU A 472 -6.50 3.20 0.06
C LEU A 472 -5.21 3.98 0.30
N MET A 473 -4.20 3.32 0.85
CA MET A 473 -2.91 3.97 1.14
C MET A 473 -2.16 4.38 -0.11
N ALA A 474 -2.18 3.59 -1.18
CA ALA A 474 -1.59 3.98 -2.47
C ALA A 474 -2.21 5.29 -2.99
N ARG A 475 -3.52 5.45 -2.86
CA ARG A 475 -4.26 6.66 -3.29
C ARG A 475 -4.01 7.85 -2.36
N LEU A 476 -3.96 7.63 -1.04
CA LEU A 476 -3.68 8.69 -0.07
C LEU A 476 -2.23 9.20 -0.18
N LEU A 477 -1.27 8.30 -0.34
CA LEU A 477 0.15 8.62 -0.48
C LEU A 477 0.53 9.08 -1.89
N ASN A 478 -0.36 8.87 -2.88
CA ASN A 478 -0.14 9.18 -4.30
C ASN A 478 1.09 8.47 -4.88
N ILE A 479 1.22 7.17 -4.61
CA ILE A 479 2.33 6.32 -5.04
C ILE A 479 1.85 5.21 -5.99
N HIS A 480 2.79 4.63 -6.72
CA HIS A 480 2.53 3.58 -7.71
C HIS A 480 1.96 2.32 -7.06
N CYS A 481 0.86 1.81 -7.63
CA CYS A 481 0.13 0.65 -7.13
C CYS A 481 0.10 -0.46 -8.17
N ILE A 482 0.64 -1.63 -7.81
CA ILE A 482 0.64 -2.84 -8.63
C ILE A 482 -0.36 -3.82 -8.06
N GLY A 483 -1.33 -4.25 -8.86
CA GLY A 483 -2.21 -5.37 -8.53
C GLY A 483 -1.67 -6.66 -9.13
N ILE A 484 -1.64 -7.74 -8.36
CA ILE A 484 -1.29 -9.06 -8.89
C ILE A 484 -2.57 -9.89 -8.98
N TYR A 485 -2.90 -10.33 -10.19
CA TYR A 485 -4.05 -11.19 -10.44
C TYR A 485 -3.64 -12.65 -10.25
N HIS A 486 -3.65 -13.11 -8.99
CA HIS A 486 -3.27 -14.49 -8.64
C HIS A 486 -4.40 -15.48 -8.79
N THR A 487 -5.63 -15.04 -8.49
CA THR A 487 -6.81 -15.86 -8.31
C THR A 487 -7.95 -15.28 -9.12
N ASP A 488 -8.64 -16.14 -9.86
CA ASP A 488 -9.86 -15.80 -10.58
C ASP A 488 -11.07 -16.08 -9.66
N PHE A 489 -11.37 -15.12 -8.78
CA PHE A 489 -12.44 -15.28 -7.80
C PHE A 489 -13.82 -15.48 -8.45
N HIS A 490 -14.04 -14.88 -9.62
CA HIS A 490 -15.28 -15.08 -10.36
C HIS A 490 -15.47 -16.54 -10.79
N GLU A 491 -14.43 -17.16 -11.41
CA GLU A 491 -14.52 -18.57 -11.83
C GLU A 491 -14.49 -19.53 -10.64
N GLU A 492 -13.67 -19.26 -9.62
CA GLU A 492 -13.61 -20.07 -8.41
C GLU A 492 -14.91 -20.03 -7.60
N SER A 493 -15.68 -18.94 -7.67
CA SER A 493 -16.95 -18.82 -6.93
C SER A 493 -18.11 -19.57 -7.60
N LYS A 494 -18.11 -19.74 -8.92
CA LYS A 494 -19.22 -20.37 -9.66
C LYS A 494 -19.65 -21.75 -9.15
N PRO A 495 -18.72 -22.69 -8.87
CA PRO A 495 -19.09 -24.01 -8.34
C PRO A 495 -19.60 -23.99 -6.89
N ILE A 496 -19.35 -22.88 -6.17
CA ILE A 496 -19.62 -22.74 -4.74
C ILE A 496 -20.93 -21.98 -4.51
N VAL A 497 -21.16 -20.97 -5.34
CA VAL A 497 -22.31 -20.06 -5.24
C VAL A 497 -23.20 -20.34 -6.45
N GLU A 498 -24.16 -21.21 -6.35
CA GLU A 498 -25.11 -21.58 -7.41
C GLU A 498 -26.05 -20.43 -7.83
N ASP A 499 -25.63 -19.16 -7.67
CA ASP A 499 -26.41 -17.95 -7.95
C ASP A 499 -25.59 -17.00 -8.88
N ASP A 500 -26.07 -16.86 -10.10
CA ASP A 500 -25.48 -15.97 -11.11
C ASP A 500 -25.41 -14.50 -10.66
N THR A 501 -26.31 -14.05 -9.79
CA THR A 501 -26.34 -12.68 -9.29
C THR A 501 -25.12 -12.41 -8.41
N ILE A 502 -24.80 -13.32 -7.51
CA ILE A 502 -23.63 -13.20 -6.62
C ILE A 502 -22.33 -13.29 -7.43
N SER A 503 -22.27 -14.21 -8.39
CA SER A 503 -21.12 -14.33 -9.30
C SER A 503 -20.87 -13.04 -10.10
N ASN A 504 -21.93 -12.37 -10.57
CA ASN A 504 -21.84 -11.07 -11.25
C ASN A 504 -21.42 -9.92 -10.32
N ILE A 505 -21.83 -9.95 -9.05
CA ILE A 505 -21.37 -8.97 -8.05
C ILE A 505 -19.87 -9.14 -7.81
N ILE A 506 -19.38 -10.37 -7.68
CA ILE A 506 -17.96 -10.67 -7.53
C ILE A 506 -17.17 -10.13 -8.74
N LEU A 507 -17.61 -10.41 -9.97
CA LEU A 507 -16.97 -9.90 -11.18
C LEU A 507 -16.96 -8.36 -11.23
N SER A 508 -18.07 -7.72 -10.82
CA SER A 508 -18.18 -6.27 -10.80
C SER A 508 -17.21 -5.66 -9.77
N TYR A 509 -17.05 -6.31 -8.62
CA TYR A 509 -16.09 -5.92 -7.59
C TYR A 509 -14.65 -6.10 -8.07
N GLU A 510 -14.30 -7.24 -8.67
CA GLU A 510 -12.95 -7.47 -9.25
C GLU A 510 -12.63 -6.42 -10.30
N ARG A 511 -13.57 -6.15 -11.22
CA ARG A 511 -13.42 -5.11 -12.25
C ARG A 511 -13.14 -3.75 -11.63
N TRP A 512 -13.94 -3.34 -10.65
CA TRP A 512 -13.71 -2.07 -9.96
C TRP A 512 -12.34 -2.04 -9.27
N PHE A 513 -12.01 -3.08 -8.51
CA PHE A 513 -10.80 -3.14 -7.70
C PHE A 513 -9.53 -3.07 -8.57
N TYR A 514 -9.40 -3.98 -9.54
CA TYR A 514 -8.21 -4.04 -10.41
C TYR A 514 -8.10 -2.83 -11.35
N SER A 515 -9.21 -2.25 -11.79
CA SER A 515 -9.19 -1.00 -12.58
C SER A 515 -8.71 0.22 -11.79
N GLN A 516 -8.57 0.11 -10.47
CA GLN A 516 -7.92 1.14 -9.65
C GLN A 516 -6.39 1.03 -9.66
N MET A 517 -5.78 -0.02 -10.22
CA MET A 517 -4.33 -0.22 -10.21
C MET A 517 -3.65 0.62 -11.30
N ASP A 518 -2.40 1.03 -11.06
CA ASP A 518 -1.57 1.65 -12.09
C ASP A 518 -1.00 0.59 -13.03
N GLU A 519 -0.64 -0.58 -12.48
CA GLU A 519 -0.15 -1.74 -13.20
C GLU A 519 -0.85 -3.01 -12.69
N ILE A 520 -1.19 -3.94 -13.60
CA ILE A 520 -1.64 -5.28 -13.23
C ILE A 520 -0.61 -6.30 -13.70
N ARG A 521 -0.23 -7.19 -12.80
CA ARG A 521 0.59 -8.38 -13.13
C ARG A 521 -0.31 -9.60 -13.25
N VAL A 522 -0.23 -10.28 -14.38
CA VAL A 522 -0.99 -11.50 -14.67
C VAL A 522 -0.07 -12.72 -14.76
N PRO A 523 -0.54 -13.90 -14.35
CA PRO A 523 0.30 -15.09 -14.34
C PRO A 523 0.65 -15.61 -15.74
N THR A 524 -0.23 -15.39 -16.73
CA THR A 524 -0.10 -15.91 -18.09
C THR A 524 -0.69 -14.95 -19.13
N LEU A 525 -0.35 -15.11 -20.40
CA LEU A 525 -0.93 -14.33 -21.51
C LEU A 525 -2.43 -14.59 -21.68
N GLU A 526 -2.89 -15.78 -21.34
CA GLU A 526 -4.32 -16.13 -21.33
C GLU A 526 -5.09 -15.20 -20.37
N TYR A 527 -4.56 -15.01 -19.15
CA TYR A 527 -5.19 -14.11 -18.18
C TYR A 527 -5.11 -12.63 -18.58
N ALA A 528 -4.12 -12.22 -19.36
CA ALA A 528 -4.13 -10.87 -19.94
C ALA A 528 -5.33 -10.68 -20.88
N LYS A 529 -5.67 -11.69 -21.72
CA LYS A 529 -6.85 -11.65 -22.58
C LYS A 529 -8.16 -11.72 -21.80
N ILE A 530 -8.23 -12.58 -20.78
CA ILE A 530 -9.41 -12.69 -19.90
C ILE A 530 -9.72 -11.35 -19.23
N LEU A 531 -8.70 -10.63 -18.75
CA LEU A 531 -8.89 -9.30 -18.17
C LEU A 531 -9.47 -8.31 -19.18
N GLU A 532 -8.96 -8.32 -20.43
CA GLU A 532 -9.47 -7.48 -21.50
C GLU A 532 -10.94 -7.80 -21.85
N GLU A 533 -11.28 -9.08 -22.01
CA GLU A 533 -12.66 -9.55 -22.26
C GLU A 533 -13.62 -9.16 -21.15
N ARG A 534 -13.15 -9.16 -19.89
CA ARG A 534 -13.92 -8.75 -18.71
C ARG A 534 -13.96 -7.24 -18.49
N ASN A 535 -13.36 -6.44 -19.38
CA ASN A 535 -13.23 -4.99 -19.24
C ASN A 535 -12.53 -4.58 -17.90
N ILE A 536 -11.49 -5.30 -17.52
CA ILE A 536 -10.59 -4.95 -16.42
C ILE A 536 -9.37 -4.27 -17.02
N HIS A 537 -9.28 -2.95 -16.86
CA HIS A 537 -8.24 -2.14 -17.48
C HIS A 537 -7.38 -1.46 -16.42
N ALA A 538 -6.06 -1.53 -16.59
CA ALA A 538 -5.08 -0.70 -15.90
C ALA A 538 -4.29 0.09 -16.93
N LYS A 539 -3.44 1.02 -16.48
CA LYS A 539 -2.55 1.77 -17.39
C LYS A 539 -1.57 0.83 -18.08
N GLU A 540 -1.18 -0.24 -17.41
CA GLU A 540 -0.22 -1.22 -17.89
C GLU A 540 -0.60 -2.62 -17.39
N VAL A 541 -0.51 -3.63 -18.29
CA VAL A 541 -0.67 -5.05 -17.93
C VAL A 541 0.61 -5.78 -18.32
N LYS A 542 1.24 -6.46 -17.36
CA LYS A 542 2.49 -7.20 -17.55
C LYS A 542 2.37 -8.64 -17.05
N LEU A 543 3.23 -9.51 -17.55
CA LEU A 543 3.34 -10.87 -17.03
C LEU A 543 4.02 -10.84 -15.65
N LEU A 544 3.48 -11.60 -14.71
CA LEU A 544 4.15 -11.96 -13.47
C LEU A 544 5.00 -13.19 -13.72
N ARG A 545 6.29 -13.02 -13.82
CA ARG A 545 7.19 -14.18 -13.83
C ARG A 545 7.09 -14.89 -12.48
N ARG A 546 7.19 -16.21 -12.50
CA ARG A 546 7.25 -17.02 -11.28
C ARG A 546 8.49 -17.90 -11.34
N GLY A 547 9.15 -18.02 -10.20
CA GLY A 547 10.31 -18.88 -10.03
C GLY A 547 9.98 -20.21 -9.37
N ILE A 548 10.94 -21.08 -9.35
CA ILE A 548 10.97 -22.29 -8.56
C ILE A 548 12.37 -22.47 -7.96
N GLU A 549 12.45 -23.05 -6.78
CA GLU A 549 13.73 -23.49 -6.23
C GLU A 549 14.19 -24.76 -6.95
N ALA A 550 14.86 -24.56 -8.09
CA ALA A 550 15.25 -25.65 -8.98
C ALA A 550 16.17 -26.69 -8.32
N ASP A 551 16.89 -26.28 -7.27
CA ASP A 551 17.77 -27.15 -6.48
C ASP A 551 17.00 -28.05 -5.49
N GLU A 552 15.80 -27.60 -5.04
CA GLU A 552 14.92 -28.41 -4.20
C GLU A 552 14.19 -29.49 -5.01
N PHE A 553 13.87 -29.19 -6.27
CA PHE A 553 13.14 -30.08 -7.18
C PHE A 553 14.06 -30.64 -8.25
N GLU A 554 14.98 -31.54 -7.85
CA GLU A 554 15.92 -32.17 -8.76
C GLU A 554 15.52 -33.61 -9.13
N PRO A 555 15.85 -34.08 -10.36
CA PRO A 555 15.74 -35.49 -10.72
C PRO A 555 16.65 -36.34 -9.83
N LEU A 556 16.09 -37.39 -9.20
CA LEU A 556 16.82 -38.36 -8.39
C LEU A 556 17.36 -39.48 -9.24
N GLN A 557 18.57 -40.02 -8.89
CA GLN A 557 19.14 -41.18 -9.57
C GLN A 557 18.25 -42.44 -9.43
N ASP A 558 17.76 -42.68 -8.20
CA ASP A 558 16.82 -43.77 -7.92
C ASP A 558 15.43 -43.18 -7.66
N ARG A 559 14.76 -42.80 -8.76
CA ARG A 559 13.53 -42.03 -8.74
C ARG A 559 12.34 -42.72 -8.07
N LYS A 560 12.27 -44.08 -8.13
CA LYS A 560 11.15 -44.86 -7.57
C LYS A 560 11.26 -45.09 -6.06
N LYS A 561 12.47 -45.07 -5.51
CA LYS A 561 12.77 -45.38 -4.10
C LYS A 561 11.99 -44.57 -3.09
N PRO A 562 11.74 -43.27 -3.26
CA PRO A 562 10.91 -42.49 -2.32
C PRO A 562 9.47 -43.00 -2.18
N LEU A 563 8.85 -43.42 -3.30
CA LEU A 563 7.49 -43.98 -3.28
C LEU A 563 7.47 -45.40 -2.73
N GLU A 564 8.49 -46.21 -3.04
CA GLU A 564 8.65 -47.54 -2.44
C GLU A 564 8.74 -47.46 -0.93
N ASN A 565 9.62 -46.58 -0.41
CA ASN A 565 9.83 -46.43 1.01
C ASN A 565 8.61 -45.88 1.75
N ARG A 566 7.84 -44.99 1.10
CA ARG A 566 6.73 -44.28 1.73
C ARG A 566 5.40 -44.97 1.61
N LEU A 567 5.12 -45.53 0.41
CA LEU A 567 3.80 -46.07 0.05
C LEU A 567 3.85 -47.56 -0.33
N GLY A 568 5.04 -48.17 -0.38
CA GLY A 568 5.22 -49.54 -0.77
C GLY A 568 5.07 -49.82 -2.28
N ILE A 569 5.07 -48.78 -3.10
CA ILE A 569 4.89 -48.85 -4.56
C ILE A 569 6.22 -49.32 -5.19
N LYS A 570 6.24 -50.54 -5.67
CA LYS A 570 7.44 -51.16 -6.26
C LYS A 570 7.39 -51.31 -7.77
N ASP A 571 6.19 -51.40 -8.32
CA ASP A 571 5.94 -51.70 -9.72
C ASP A 571 4.76 -50.88 -10.30
N GLY A 572 4.62 -50.92 -11.60
CA GLY A 572 3.51 -50.33 -12.34
C GLY A 572 3.76 -48.88 -12.77
N PHE A 573 2.89 -48.41 -13.65
CA PHE A 573 2.89 -47.03 -14.12
C PHE A 573 2.22 -46.14 -13.07
N THR A 574 2.88 -45.06 -12.67
CA THR A 574 2.46 -44.23 -11.54
C THR A 574 1.99 -42.85 -11.98
N LEU A 575 0.70 -42.56 -11.81
CA LEU A 575 0.06 -41.28 -12.00
C LEU A 575 0.18 -40.44 -10.72
N ILE A 576 0.56 -39.20 -10.85
CA ILE A 576 0.71 -38.29 -9.73
C ILE A 576 -0.26 -37.12 -9.89
N TYR A 577 -0.94 -36.78 -8.79
CA TYR A 577 -1.62 -35.48 -8.57
C TYR A 577 -1.10 -34.89 -7.28
N THR A 578 -0.78 -33.59 -7.32
CA THR A 578 -0.47 -32.82 -6.12
C THR A 578 -1.26 -31.52 -6.10
N GLY A 579 -1.76 -31.10 -4.93
CA GLY A 579 -2.51 -29.88 -4.78
C GLY A 579 -3.68 -29.99 -3.81
N ARG A 580 -4.50 -28.94 -3.78
CA ARG A 580 -5.75 -28.92 -2.98
C ARG A 580 -6.74 -29.96 -3.58
N VAL A 581 -7.27 -30.81 -2.71
CA VAL A 581 -8.24 -31.85 -3.12
C VAL A 581 -9.65 -31.26 -3.01
N SER A 582 -10.12 -30.66 -4.09
CA SER A 582 -11.42 -29.97 -4.17
C SER A 582 -12.05 -30.17 -5.55
N LYS A 583 -13.38 -30.02 -5.65
CA LYS A 583 -14.14 -30.25 -6.91
C LYS A 583 -13.77 -29.24 -8.03
N ASP A 584 -13.40 -28.02 -7.67
CA ASP A 584 -12.90 -27.00 -8.62
C ASP A 584 -11.62 -27.42 -9.38
N LYS A 585 -10.93 -28.45 -8.90
CA LYS A 585 -9.77 -29.05 -9.57
C LYS A 585 -10.11 -30.21 -10.51
N SER A 586 -11.39 -30.43 -10.79
CA SER A 586 -11.90 -31.51 -11.68
C SER A 586 -11.39 -32.89 -11.27
N LEU A 587 -11.32 -33.18 -9.96
CA LEU A 587 -10.84 -34.46 -9.45
C LEU A 587 -11.85 -35.58 -9.58
N ASP A 588 -13.11 -35.29 -9.77
CA ASP A 588 -14.16 -36.22 -10.20
C ASP A 588 -13.84 -36.83 -11.57
N LEU A 589 -13.40 -36.00 -12.54
CA LEU A 589 -12.88 -36.49 -13.83
C LEU A 589 -11.67 -37.41 -13.63
N LEU A 590 -10.73 -37.06 -12.74
CA LEU A 590 -9.57 -37.90 -12.44
C LEU A 590 -10.02 -39.26 -11.88
N CYS A 591 -10.97 -39.31 -10.98
CA CYS A 591 -11.53 -40.57 -10.47
C CYS A 591 -12.15 -41.43 -11.58
N GLU A 592 -12.96 -40.81 -12.44
CA GLU A 592 -13.59 -41.50 -13.58
C GLU A 592 -12.55 -42.07 -14.55
N VAL A 593 -11.56 -41.26 -14.94
CA VAL A 593 -10.47 -41.69 -15.83
C VAL A 593 -9.66 -42.83 -15.20
N TYR A 594 -9.34 -42.75 -13.91
CA TYR A 594 -8.59 -43.75 -13.20
C TYR A 594 -9.37 -45.09 -13.15
N ARG A 595 -10.66 -45.07 -12.88
CA ARG A 595 -11.53 -46.26 -12.89
C ARG A 595 -11.50 -46.97 -14.25
N ARG A 596 -11.72 -46.23 -15.34
CA ARG A 596 -11.68 -46.76 -16.71
C ARG A 596 -10.30 -47.29 -17.10
N LEU A 597 -9.26 -46.61 -16.64
CA LEU A 597 -7.88 -47.07 -16.91
C LEU A 597 -7.58 -48.39 -16.22
N THR A 598 -8.06 -48.60 -14.99
CA THR A 598 -7.86 -49.88 -14.27
C THR A 598 -8.66 -51.03 -14.84
N GLU A 599 -9.75 -50.79 -15.60
CA GLU A 599 -10.43 -51.84 -16.39
C GLU A 599 -9.61 -52.33 -17.58
N ILE A 600 -8.68 -51.50 -18.08
CA ILE A 600 -7.80 -51.85 -19.21
C ILE A 600 -6.48 -52.43 -18.72
N ARG A 601 -5.97 -51.92 -17.58
CA ARG A 601 -4.64 -52.24 -17.04
C ARG A 601 -4.67 -52.38 -15.52
N GLU A 602 -4.17 -53.48 -14.98
CA GLU A 602 -4.14 -53.74 -13.53
C GLU A 602 -2.92 -53.12 -12.80
N ASP A 603 -1.88 -52.72 -13.57
CA ASP A 603 -0.59 -52.29 -13.06
C ASP A 603 -0.45 -50.77 -12.92
N ILE A 604 -1.58 -50.04 -12.68
CA ILE A 604 -1.62 -48.58 -12.58
C ILE A 604 -1.73 -48.15 -11.14
N ASN A 605 -0.79 -47.29 -10.70
CA ASN A 605 -0.85 -46.62 -9.41
C ASN A 605 -1.36 -45.18 -9.61
N LEU A 606 -2.20 -44.72 -8.70
CA LEU A 606 -2.58 -43.28 -8.53
C LEU A 606 -2.09 -42.80 -7.19
N VAL A 607 -1.31 -41.75 -7.16
CA VAL A 607 -0.84 -41.08 -5.93
C VAL A 607 -1.43 -39.67 -5.88
N VAL A 608 -2.25 -39.43 -4.85
CA VAL A 608 -2.87 -38.11 -4.57
C VAL A 608 -2.20 -37.53 -3.33
N ALA A 609 -1.40 -36.48 -3.52
CA ALA A 609 -0.74 -35.77 -2.42
C ALA A 609 -1.38 -34.39 -2.22
N GLY A 610 -2.15 -34.27 -1.15
CA GLY A 610 -2.88 -33.03 -0.80
C GLY A 610 -3.98 -33.26 0.20
N ASN A 611 -4.62 -32.16 0.59
CA ASN A 611 -5.78 -32.17 1.46
C ASN A 611 -6.85 -31.21 0.91
N GLY A 612 -8.09 -31.38 1.32
CA GLY A 612 -9.19 -30.53 0.91
C GLY A 612 -10.57 -31.16 1.13
N PRO A 613 -11.64 -30.40 0.85
CA PRO A 613 -13.01 -30.83 1.17
C PRO A 613 -13.46 -32.07 0.40
N TYR A 614 -12.93 -32.33 -0.78
CA TYR A 614 -13.29 -33.49 -1.60
C TYR A 614 -12.51 -34.77 -1.23
N LEU A 615 -11.47 -34.71 -0.38
CA LEU A 615 -10.61 -35.86 -0.08
C LEU A 615 -11.36 -37.07 0.49
N SER A 616 -12.33 -36.85 1.36
CA SER A 616 -13.10 -37.94 1.98
C SER A 616 -14.00 -38.63 0.97
N GLU A 617 -14.66 -37.86 0.09
CA GLU A 617 -15.50 -38.37 -0.98
C GLU A 617 -14.66 -39.15 -2.01
N MET A 618 -13.53 -38.58 -2.44
CA MET A 618 -12.59 -39.23 -3.37
C MET A 618 -12.03 -40.57 -2.85
N LYS A 619 -11.73 -40.63 -1.54
CA LYS A 619 -11.31 -41.89 -0.90
C LYS A 619 -12.41 -42.94 -0.89
N GLU A 620 -13.65 -42.55 -0.66
CA GLU A 620 -14.78 -43.47 -0.70
C GLU A 620 -15.06 -43.96 -2.13
N GLU A 621 -14.96 -43.07 -3.15
CA GLU A 621 -15.09 -43.44 -4.55
C GLU A 621 -14.06 -44.44 -5.04
N LEU A 622 -12.83 -44.36 -4.52
CA LEU A 622 -11.70 -45.21 -4.93
C LEU A 622 -11.34 -46.28 -3.90
N LYS A 623 -12.20 -46.58 -2.93
CA LYS A 623 -11.93 -47.57 -1.85
C LYS A 623 -11.67 -48.98 -2.33
N ASP A 624 -12.29 -49.38 -3.45
CA ASP A 624 -12.12 -50.71 -4.05
C ASP A 624 -10.90 -50.82 -4.99
N TYR A 625 -10.13 -49.75 -5.12
CA TYR A 625 -8.93 -49.66 -5.96
C TYR A 625 -7.67 -49.63 -5.09
N PRO A 626 -7.02 -50.78 -4.81
CA PRO A 626 -5.92 -50.88 -3.83
C PRO A 626 -4.65 -50.14 -4.26
N ARG A 627 -4.52 -49.77 -5.53
CA ARG A 627 -3.41 -48.99 -6.07
C ARG A 627 -3.68 -47.47 -6.10
N ALA A 628 -4.77 -46.99 -5.52
CA ALA A 628 -5.02 -45.60 -5.28
C ALA A 628 -4.51 -45.21 -3.87
N HIS A 629 -3.50 -44.33 -3.84
CA HIS A 629 -2.78 -43.93 -2.62
C HIS A 629 -3.01 -42.47 -2.28
N PHE A 630 -3.36 -42.19 -1.03
CA PHE A 630 -3.64 -40.84 -0.54
C PHE A 630 -2.66 -40.49 0.59
N THR A 631 -1.80 -39.51 0.37
CA THR A 631 -0.78 -39.14 1.37
C THR A 631 -1.27 -38.14 2.39
N GLY A 632 -2.38 -37.43 2.10
CA GLY A 632 -2.72 -36.17 2.78
C GLY A 632 -1.77 -35.04 2.41
N ALA A 633 -1.86 -33.90 3.12
CA ALA A 633 -0.95 -32.79 2.91
C ALA A 633 0.50 -33.19 3.29
N LEU A 634 1.44 -32.82 2.46
CA LEU A 634 2.87 -33.05 2.67
C LEU A 634 3.60 -31.70 2.84
N SER A 635 4.65 -31.70 3.66
CA SER A 635 5.59 -30.59 3.70
C SER A 635 6.40 -30.53 2.38
N ARG A 636 6.84 -29.30 2.02
CA ARG A 636 7.49 -29.02 0.72
C ARG A 636 8.70 -29.91 0.44
N ASP A 637 9.52 -30.19 1.47
CA ASP A 637 10.70 -31.04 1.39
C ASP A 637 10.41 -32.50 0.97
N LYS A 638 9.17 -32.96 1.09
CA LYS A 638 8.75 -34.33 0.73
C LYS A 638 8.16 -34.43 -0.67
N LEU A 639 7.76 -33.31 -1.27
CA LEU A 639 7.16 -33.29 -2.60
C LEU A 639 8.11 -33.78 -3.71
N PRO A 640 9.42 -33.42 -3.71
CA PRO A 640 10.34 -33.94 -4.73
C PRO A 640 10.36 -35.45 -4.83
N GLY A 641 10.24 -36.15 -3.69
CA GLY A 641 10.15 -37.62 -3.67
C GLY A 641 8.89 -38.20 -4.33
N ILE A 642 7.77 -37.46 -4.22
CA ILE A 642 6.49 -37.80 -4.88
C ILE A 642 6.62 -37.63 -6.39
N TYR A 643 7.07 -36.45 -6.86
CA TYR A 643 7.23 -36.16 -8.28
C TYR A 643 8.23 -37.09 -8.94
N ASN A 644 9.38 -37.29 -8.34
CA ASN A 644 10.40 -38.19 -8.89
C ASN A 644 9.89 -39.61 -9.08
N GLY A 645 9.08 -40.13 -8.16
CA GLY A 645 8.55 -41.48 -8.22
C GLY A 645 7.45 -41.69 -9.26
N GLY A 646 6.86 -40.60 -9.79
CA GLY A 646 5.84 -40.66 -10.82
C GLY A 646 6.38 -41.00 -12.23
N ASP A 647 5.45 -41.39 -13.08
CA ASP A 647 5.69 -41.57 -14.53
C ASP A 647 4.91 -40.51 -15.33
N LEU A 648 3.83 -39.98 -14.77
CA LEU A 648 3.02 -38.92 -15.38
C LEU A 648 2.33 -38.09 -14.33
N PHE A 649 2.44 -36.77 -14.45
CA PHE A 649 1.72 -35.83 -13.64
C PHE A 649 0.39 -35.43 -14.30
N LEU A 650 -0.73 -35.49 -13.56
CA LEU A 650 -2.06 -35.20 -14.08
C LEU A 650 -2.59 -33.90 -13.42
N PHE A 651 -3.01 -32.95 -14.23
CA PHE A 651 -3.54 -31.69 -13.77
C PHE A 651 -4.81 -31.29 -14.55
N PRO A 652 -5.98 -31.86 -14.21
CA PRO A 652 -7.22 -31.62 -14.94
C PRO A 652 -7.93 -30.31 -14.57
N SER A 653 -7.36 -29.52 -13.68
CA SER A 653 -7.96 -28.26 -13.21
C SER A 653 -8.29 -27.30 -14.35
N ILE A 654 -9.50 -26.69 -14.26
CA ILE A 654 -9.98 -25.67 -15.20
C ILE A 654 -9.93 -24.26 -14.62
N THR A 655 -9.68 -24.11 -13.33
CA THR A 655 -9.75 -22.83 -12.60
C THR A 655 -8.40 -22.27 -12.23
N ASP A 656 -7.30 -23.01 -12.40
CA ASP A 656 -5.99 -22.55 -12.00
C ASP A 656 -5.45 -21.45 -12.92
N THR A 657 -4.98 -20.37 -12.28
CA THR A 657 -4.40 -19.24 -12.99
C THR A 657 -2.98 -19.50 -13.49
N PHE A 658 -2.23 -20.40 -12.82
CA PHE A 658 -0.85 -20.70 -13.19
C PHE A 658 -0.47 -22.19 -13.05
N GLY A 659 -0.60 -22.80 -11.86
CA GLY A 659 -0.25 -24.19 -11.60
C GLY A 659 1.22 -24.38 -11.19
N MET A 660 1.64 -23.85 -10.04
CA MET A 660 3.01 -24.01 -9.50
C MET A 660 3.45 -25.47 -9.43
N VAL A 661 2.54 -26.38 -9.07
CA VAL A 661 2.79 -27.83 -8.97
C VAL A 661 3.24 -28.45 -10.30
N ILE A 662 2.85 -27.85 -11.43
CA ILE A 662 3.32 -28.27 -12.76
C ILE A 662 4.81 -27.92 -12.92
N LEU A 663 5.23 -26.70 -12.53
CA LEU A 663 6.65 -26.35 -12.54
C LEU A 663 7.48 -27.28 -11.64
N GLU A 664 6.94 -27.66 -10.48
CA GLU A 664 7.57 -28.60 -9.54
C GLU A 664 7.72 -29.98 -10.16
N SER A 665 6.69 -30.50 -10.85
CA SER A 665 6.77 -31.78 -11.54
C SER A 665 7.77 -31.74 -12.68
N LEU A 666 7.73 -30.71 -13.53
CA LEU A 666 8.67 -30.53 -14.64
C LEU A 666 10.11 -30.37 -14.15
N ALA A 667 10.32 -29.67 -13.03
CA ALA A 667 11.64 -29.52 -12.42
C ALA A 667 12.24 -30.87 -11.99
N CYS A 668 11.43 -31.80 -11.48
CA CYS A 668 11.83 -33.18 -11.20
C CYS A 668 11.96 -34.06 -12.48
N GLY A 669 11.74 -33.50 -13.65
CA GLY A 669 11.73 -34.22 -14.91
C GLY A 669 10.52 -35.17 -15.04
N LEU A 670 9.39 -34.87 -14.39
CA LEU A 670 8.14 -35.61 -14.53
C LEU A 670 7.25 -34.92 -15.56
N PRO A 671 6.97 -35.58 -16.73
CA PRO A 671 6.09 -35.03 -17.75
C PRO A 671 4.67 -34.83 -17.23
N ALA A 672 3.97 -33.82 -17.76
CA ALA A 672 2.64 -33.45 -17.31
C ALA A 672 1.58 -33.55 -18.42
N LEU A 673 0.36 -33.96 -18.03
CA LEU A 673 -0.86 -33.75 -18.82
C LEU A 673 -1.69 -32.68 -18.11
N VAL A 674 -2.01 -31.62 -18.83
CA VAL A 674 -2.77 -30.50 -18.28
C VAL A 674 -4.01 -30.22 -19.12
N SER A 675 -5.02 -29.63 -18.48
CA SER A 675 -6.24 -29.13 -19.15
C SER A 675 -5.93 -27.99 -20.13
N ASN A 676 -6.69 -27.88 -21.21
CA ASN A 676 -6.65 -26.74 -22.14
C ASN A 676 -7.33 -25.47 -21.58
N HIS A 677 -7.70 -25.45 -20.30
CA HIS A 677 -8.32 -24.31 -19.63
C HIS A 677 -7.33 -23.62 -18.69
N GLY A 678 -7.51 -22.30 -18.54
CA GLY A 678 -6.69 -21.51 -17.62
C GLY A 678 -5.23 -21.33 -18.05
N GLY A 679 -4.40 -20.97 -17.07
CA GLY A 679 -2.98 -20.68 -17.27
C GLY A 679 -2.04 -21.90 -17.41
N PRO A 680 -2.32 -23.06 -16.82
CA PRO A 680 -1.44 -24.22 -16.80
C PRO A 680 -0.90 -24.67 -18.15
N LYS A 681 -1.70 -24.59 -19.21
CA LYS A 681 -1.30 -24.94 -20.60
C LYS A 681 -0.10 -24.15 -21.13
N GLU A 682 0.09 -22.92 -20.64
CA GLU A 682 1.21 -22.08 -21.07
C GLU A 682 2.56 -22.57 -20.57
N LEU A 683 2.59 -23.32 -19.46
CA LEU A 683 3.81 -23.88 -18.91
C LEU A 683 4.39 -24.99 -19.77
N LEU A 684 3.57 -25.64 -20.61
CA LEU A 684 3.99 -26.69 -21.51
C LEU A 684 4.36 -26.21 -22.93
N ARG A 685 4.35 -24.91 -23.20
CA ARG A 685 4.71 -24.34 -24.52
C ARG A 685 6.13 -24.74 -24.98
N ASN A 686 7.04 -24.89 -24.01
CA ASN A 686 8.45 -25.27 -24.29
C ASN A 686 8.71 -26.76 -24.12
N GLY A 687 7.67 -27.60 -24.12
CA GLY A 687 7.79 -29.05 -23.97
C GLY A 687 7.58 -29.52 -22.52
N GLY A 688 7.85 -30.80 -22.30
CA GLY A 688 7.72 -31.45 -20.98
C GLY A 688 6.34 -32.03 -20.70
N GLY A 689 5.47 -32.15 -21.70
CA GLY A 689 4.15 -32.75 -21.53
C GLY A 689 3.18 -32.40 -22.65
N SER A 690 1.89 -32.64 -22.42
CA SER A 690 0.85 -32.41 -23.42
C SER A 690 -0.39 -31.74 -22.81
N VAL A 691 -1.06 -30.94 -23.63
CA VAL A 691 -2.33 -30.27 -23.28
C VAL A 691 -3.47 -31.16 -23.78
N VAL A 692 -4.38 -31.55 -22.87
CA VAL A 692 -5.59 -32.30 -23.20
C VAL A 692 -6.68 -31.33 -23.66
N PRO A 693 -7.25 -31.50 -24.87
CA PRO A 693 -8.08 -30.46 -25.50
C PRO A 693 -9.42 -30.19 -24.83
N ASP A 694 -9.97 -31.16 -24.12
CA ASP A 694 -11.29 -31.11 -23.48
C ASP A 694 -11.30 -31.85 -22.14
N GLN A 695 -12.45 -31.82 -21.45
CA GLN A 695 -12.67 -32.49 -20.16
C GLN A 695 -13.40 -33.82 -20.27
N GLU A 696 -13.40 -34.44 -21.49
CA GLU A 696 -14.03 -35.73 -21.67
C GLU A 696 -13.13 -36.87 -21.16
N PRO A 697 -13.65 -37.81 -20.36
CA PRO A 697 -12.86 -38.91 -19.80
C PRO A 697 -12.12 -39.73 -20.85
N GLU A 698 -12.70 -39.94 -22.01
CA GLU A 698 -12.10 -40.65 -23.14
C GLU A 698 -10.84 -39.97 -23.68
N THR A 699 -10.87 -38.63 -23.75
CA THR A 699 -9.71 -37.86 -24.25
C THR A 699 -8.54 -37.93 -23.28
N TRP A 700 -8.79 -37.83 -21.99
CA TRP A 700 -7.78 -38.00 -20.93
C TRP A 700 -7.26 -39.44 -20.89
N LEU A 701 -8.15 -40.41 -20.95
CA LEU A 701 -7.79 -41.85 -20.99
C LEU A 701 -6.83 -42.14 -22.16
N LYS A 702 -7.19 -41.67 -23.35
CA LYS A 702 -6.33 -41.83 -24.54
C LYS A 702 -4.95 -41.20 -24.35
N ALA A 703 -4.89 -39.94 -23.85
CA ALA A 703 -3.63 -39.25 -23.63
C ALA A 703 -2.71 -39.99 -22.63
N ILE A 704 -3.29 -40.59 -21.59
CA ILE A 704 -2.55 -41.39 -20.63
C ILE A 704 -2.04 -42.69 -21.29
N LEU A 705 -2.89 -43.39 -22.06
CA LEU A 705 -2.51 -44.61 -22.75
C LEU A 705 -1.41 -44.35 -23.80
N ASP A 706 -1.47 -43.24 -24.54
CA ASP A 706 -0.42 -42.84 -25.48
C ASP A 706 0.92 -42.60 -24.76
N MET A 707 0.89 -42.04 -23.58
CA MET A 707 2.10 -41.85 -22.75
C MET A 707 2.66 -43.16 -22.21
N MET A 708 1.77 -44.04 -21.76
CA MET A 708 2.16 -45.41 -21.33
C MET A 708 2.81 -46.20 -22.49
N GLU A 709 2.21 -46.12 -23.68
CA GLU A 709 2.78 -46.74 -24.88
C GLU A 709 4.17 -46.20 -25.20
N MET A 710 4.39 -44.89 -25.04
CA MET A 710 5.73 -44.29 -25.22
C MET A 710 6.73 -44.86 -24.21
N VAL A 711 6.36 -44.96 -22.93
CA VAL A 711 7.25 -45.52 -21.88
C VAL A 711 7.64 -46.97 -22.22
N GLU A 712 6.71 -47.78 -22.72
CA GLU A 712 6.92 -49.21 -23.03
C GLU A 712 7.64 -49.46 -24.35
N LYS A 713 7.27 -48.73 -25.41
CA LYS A 713 7.76 -48.99 -26.78
C LYS A 713 8.90 -48.10 -27.22
N ASP A 714 9.03 -46.89 -26.67
CA ASP A 714 10.09 -45.94 -26.96
C ASP A 714 10.64 -45.25 -25.70
N PRO A 715 11.32 -45.97 -24.80
CA PRO A 715 11.90 -45.41 -23.58
C PRO A 715 12.86 -44.25 -23.83
N GLN A 716 13.50 -44.19 -25.03
CA GLN A 716 14.40 -43.09 -25.37
C GLN A 716 13.62 -41.79 -25.60
N ALA A 717 12.47 -41.85 -26.29
CA ALA A 717 11.58 -40.71 -26.48
C ALA A 717 11.05 -40.23 -25.13
N TYR A 718 10.69 -41.13 -24.21
CA TYR A 718 10.22 -40.76 -22.88
C TYR A 718 11.33 -40.09 -22.05
N GLU A 719 12.57 -40.61 -22.03
CA GLU A 719 13.67 -39.95 -21.32
C GLU A 719 14.03 -38.60 -21.94
N LYS A 720 13.90 -38.43 -23.25
CA LYS A 720 14.02 -37.13 -23.91
C LYS A 720 12.95 -36.18 -23.43
N LEU A 721 11.68 -36.58 -23.34
CA LEU A 721 10.58 -35.79 -22.82
C LEU A 721 10.81 -35.34 -21.35
N ARG A 722 11.37 -36.23 -20.53
CA ARG A 722 11.78 -35.93 -19.14
C ARG A 722 12.88 -34.85 -19.10
N ALA A 723 13.86 -34.96 -19.99
CA ALA A 723 14.94 -33.99 -20.11
C ALA A 723 14.40 -32.60 -20.56
N GLU A 724 13.48 -32.60 -21.55
CA GLU A 724 12.77 -31.41 -22.01
C GLU A 724 11.95 -30.75 -20.87
N ALA A 725 11.24 -31.55 -20.07
CA ALA A 725 10.53 -31.08 -18.89
C ALA A 725 11.46 -30.29 -17.94
N ARG A 726 12.62 -30.88 -17.60
CA ARG A 726 13.61 -30.22 -16.75
C ARG A 726 14.19 -28.95 -17.38
N ALA A 727 14.50 -28.99 -18.67
CA ALA A 727 15.10 -27.86 -19.39
C ALA A 727 14.14 -26.67 -19.46
N SER A 728 12.83 -26.90 -19.68
CA SER A 728 11.81 -25.87 -19.80
C SER A 728 11.69 -24.98 -18.53
N VAL A 729 12.00 -25.56 -17.37
CA VAL A 729 11.96 -24.85 -16.07
C VAL A 729 13.24 -24.07 -15.80
N LYS A 730 14.44 -24.65 -16.10
CA LYS A 730 15.73 -24.01 -15.80
C LYS A 730 15.92 -22.65 -16.48
N GLU A 731 15.37 -22.45 -17.65
CA GLU A 731 15.55 -21.24 -18.44
C GLU A 731 14.64 -20.06 -17.97
N ASN A 732 13.50 -20.37 -17.34
CA ASN A 732 12.43 -19.39 -17.16
C ASN A 732 12.00 -19.13 -15.72
N ALA A 733 12.51 -19.87 -14.74
CA ALA A 733 11.96 -19.88 -13.39
C ALA A 733 12.98 -19.49 -12.30
N ASP A 734 13.53 -18.27 -12.42
CA ASP A 734 14.48 -17.70 -11.46
C ASP A 734 13.80 -16.65 -10.57
N TRP A 735 13.72 -16.93 -9.28
CA TRP A 735 13.12 -16.02 -8.29
C TRP A 735 13.87 -14.70 -8.12
N ASP A 736 15.17 -14.66 -8.36
CA ASP A 736 15.94 -13.43 -8.23
C ASP A 736 15.59 -12.44 -9.34
N ARG A 737 15.34 -12.96 -10.55
CA ARG A 737 14.79 -12.16 -11.65
C ARG A 737 13.38 -11.67 -11.37
N VAL A 738 12.54 -12.48 -10.71
CA VAL A 738 11.20 -12.06 -10.28
C VAL A 738 11.28 -10.91 -9.27
N LEU A 739 12.21 -11.02 -8.31
CA LEU A 739 12.45 -9.99 -7.31
C LEU A 739 12.90 -8.68 -7.97
N ASP A 740 13.86 -8.74 -8.90
CA ASP A 740 14.33 -7.57 -9.65
C ASP A 740 13.24 -6.92 -10.51
N ASP A 741 12.40 -7.73 -11.14
CA ASP A 741 11.31 -7.25 -11.99
C ASP A 741 10.19 -6.56 -11.18
N LEU A 742 9.90 -7.06 -9.99
CA LEU A 742 8.86 -6.50 -9.11
C LEU A 742 9.33 -5.28 -8.31
N LEU A 743 10.54 -5.34 -7.77
CA LEU A 743 11.02 -4.33 -6.83
C LEU A 743 11.87 -3.23 -7.49
N GLY A 744 12.44 -3.50 -8.67
CA GLY A 744 13.46 -2.66 -9.29
C GLY A 744 14.84 -2.84 -8.65
N LYS A 745 15.91 -2.51 -9.36
CA LYS A 745 17.29 -2.63 -8.89
C LYS A 745 17.63 -1.64 -7.77
N ASP A 746 16.91 -0.53 -7.68
CA ASP A 746 17.03 0.52 -6.69
C ASP A 746 16.44 0.17 -5.30
N SER A 747 15.90 -1.05 -5.16
CA SER A 747 15.36 -1.54 -3.88
C SER A 747 16.41 -2.19 -2.96
N VAL A 748 17.66 -2.29 -3.37
CA VAL A 748 18.75 -2.84 -2.53
C VAL A 748 19.05 -1.87 -1.38
N LEU A 749 19.15 -2.39 -0.16
CA LEU A 749 19.55 -1.60 1.00
C LEU A 749 21.03 -1.20 0.85
N PRO A 750 21.41 0.02 1.21
CA PRO A 750 22.82 0.38 1.27
C PRO A 750 23.58 -0.53 2.24
N GLU A 751 24.82 -0.86 1.91
CA GLU A 751 25.69 -1.61 2.82
C GLU A 751 25.81 -0.84 4.15
N ALA A 752 25.63 -1.55 5.29
CA ALA A 752 25.58 -0.95 6.62
C ALA A 752 26.94 -0.46 7.10
#